data_5f0a5fc292cb99708862c4283ad059c6
#
_entry.id   5f0a5fc292cb99708862c4283ad059c6
#
_cell.length_a   1.000
_cell.length_b   1.000
_cell.length_c   1.000
_cell.angle_alpha   90.00
_cell.angle_beta   90.00
_cell.angle_gamma   90.00
#
_symmetry.space_group_name_H-M   'P 1'
#
loop_
_entity.id
_entity.type
_entity.pdbx_description
1 polymer ?
#
loop_
_entity_poly.entity_id
_entity_poly.type
_entity_poly.pdbx_seq_one_letter_code
_entity_poly.pdbx_strand_id
1 'polypeptide(L)'
;MFCRLSFLFFSLFFCSISFTHGKVLVDTTASSKMLSEVFVLGNSGIKGNGSLVDFDGVRLLAAKKSELIVLSKMDANLANQSFREVFGRTPGLHVIESDPSGFNTSIAIRGLSTNRSWDFNMRQNGYDITPDPMGYNEAYYTPSFEWVEKIEIVRGAAALQYGPQVGGLINYVLEKPIFEKKFGGEVQQTFGSFGLNSSLIKFRSGMKKLAFVASHQYRGGDGFRPNSDFNSNQSYFRVDWKPMADGIFTFELTKSNAQAQLGGGISEAQFKVDPWVSNRARNYYYSHWLMPVVKFNYSPSILFNSQIQVFAIQSGRSQLGFTKTNDVLDVPNSAGNYANRSLDRDEYTSYGAEFRSGLNAFNEKWQTSVGLRIFRGNMFRQQQGIANNGSTYSENLVDPKFPRSLNFVNQNFSAFIENALSISPKFKLAGGLRYEYILSQGDGFLDNNSKFLSPDRLRSFILWGVGASFKPSSALEIYGNASQSFRPISFSDLLPSSTTDVVDLDLKDARSLNFDLGIRGKKGNFLRYDMSVYFLEFTDRIGNLSMKNSNSQSYLYRTNLGSSSSKGIELYAEMDPISILHGSSRYGQISVFVSVGLNNAVYDNFPLTSGENLAGKKLENAPQQILRSGLTYTYQRLSFTYQTSFTAESFSDAQNTVKPTPTGTIGLIPGYTLDDFSFTYKYRKHWLLKGSVNNVMNVSYFTRRGTGAFPGFGILPGAPRNVSCTLGFTF
;
A
#
# COMPACT_ATOMS: atom_id res chain seq x y z
N MET A 1 0.31 36.95 -6.32
CA MET A 1 -1.14 37.11 -6.10
C MET A 1 -1.71 36.04 -5.15
N PHE A 2 -1.04 34.91 -4.92
CA PHE A 2 -1.49 33.80 -4.05
C PHE A 2 -1.33 34.06 -2.53
N CYS A 3 -0.43 34.94 -2.12
CA CYS A 3 -0.16 35.19 -0.68
C CYS A 3 -1.22 36.07 0.02
N ARG A 4 -2.09 36.77 -0.71
CA ARG A 4 -3.13 37.63 -0.12
C ARG A 4 -4.50 36.96 0.02
N LEU A 5 -4.79 35.88 -0.72
CA LEU A 5 -6.06 35.15 -0.58
C LEU A 5 -6.06 34.17 0.60
N SER A 6 -4.88 33.65 0.97
CA SER A 6 -4.76 32.69 2.10
C SER A 6 -5.05 33.33 3.46
N PHE A 7 -4.82 34.63 3.62
CA PHE A 7 -5.05 35.33 4.88
C PHE A 7 -6.52 35.77 5.10
N LEU A 8 -7.28 35.96 4.01
CA LEU A 8 -8.68 36.33 4.13
C LEU A 8 -9.61 35.16 4.45
N PHE A 9 -9.25 33.94 4.05
CA PHE A 9 -10.03 32.74 4.39
C PHE A 9 -9.84 32.28 5.83
N PHE A 10 -8.67 32.56 6.41
CA PHE A 10 -8.39 32.22 7.82
C PHE A 10 -9.09 33.16 8.81
N SER A 11 -9.35 34.41 8.44
CA SER A 11 -10.02 35.39 9.28
C SER A 11 -11.56 35.31 9.22
N LEU A 12 -12.15 34.72 8.18
CA LEU A 12 -13.60 34.56 8.06
C LEU A 12 -14.16 33.33 8.82
N PHE A 13 -13.31 32.38 9.18
CA PHE A 13 -13.75 31.18 9.91
C PHE A 13 -13.75 31.36 11.43
N PHE A 14 -13.12 32.41 11.97
CA PHE A 14 -13.07 32.69 13.43
C PHE A 14 -14.12 33.71 13.91
N CYS A 15 -14.89 34.30 13.03
CA CYS A 15 -15.81 35.40 13.39
C CYS A 15 -17.26 35.03 13.07
N SER A 16 -17.86 34.10 13.80
CA SER A 16 -19.30 34.07 14.14
C SER A 16 -19.74 32.71 14.72
N ILE A 17 -19.25 32.39 15.89
CA ILE A 17 -19.96 31.47 16.78
C ILE A 17 -20.08 32.16 18.15
N SER A 18 -21.08 33.01 18.28
CA SER A 18 -21.54 33.48 19.58
C SER A 18 -22.41 32.40 20.19
N PHE A 19 -21.85 31.62 21.10
CA PHE A 19 -22.63 30.68 21.90
C PHE A 19 -23.45 31.46 22.92
N THR A 20 -24.75 31.47 22.79
CA THR A 20 -25.67 31.85 23.90
C THR A 20 -25.55 30.78 24.98
N HIS A 21 -25.12 31.21 26.17
CA HIS A 21 -25.03 30.38 27.36
C HIS A 21 -26.43 29.99 27.87
N GLY A 22 -26.94 28.86 27.43
CA GLY A 22 -27.99 28.15 28.15
C GLY A 22 -27.35 27.38 29.30
N LYS A 23 -27.58 27.78 30.56
CA LYS A 23 -27.19 27.01 31.72
C LYS A 23 -27.97 25.69 31.76
N VAL A 24 -27.33 24.61 31.31
CA VAL A 24 -27.73 23.25 31.64
C VAL A 24 -27.09 22.92 32.99
N LEU A 25 -27.89 22.72 34.00
CA LEU A 25 -27.46 22.17 35.28
C LEU A 25 -26.94 20.74 35.03
N VAL A 26 -25.64 20.57 34.93
CA VAL A 26 -24.98 19.26 34.90
C VAL A 26 -24.64 18.90 36.34
N ASP A 27 -25.17 17.79 36.79
CA ASP A 27 -24.87 17.14 38.06
C ASP A 27 -23.34 16.89 38.15
N THR A 28 -22.65 17.59 39.05
CA THR A 28 -21.19 17.64 39.18
C THR A 28 -20.59 16.48 39.98
N THR A 29 -21.28 15.35 40.13
CA THR A 29 -20.78 14.16 40.82
C THR A 29 -20.32 13.02 39.91
N ALA A 30 -20.29 13.22 38.61
CA ALA A 30 -19.60 12.28 37.70
C ALA A 30 -18.09 12.54 37.80
N SER A 31 -17.40 11.75 38.62
CA SER A 31 -15.94 11.57 38.57
C SER A 31 -15.50 11.59 37.12
N SER A 32 -14.61 12.51 36.74
CA SER A 32 -13.92 12.52 35.45
C SER A 32 -13.06 11.25 35.35
N LYS A 33 -13.69 10.12 35.02
CA LYS A 33 -12.96 8.99 34.46
C LYS A 33 -12.36 9.54 33.19
N MET A 34 -11.05 9.85 33.24
CA MET A 34 -10.25 9.98 32.05
C MET A 34 -10.66 8.82 31.14
N LEU A 35 -11.26 9.12 29.99
CA LEU A 35 -11.33 8.18 28.91
C LEU A 35 -9.88 7.90 28.55
N SER A 36 -9.33 6.81 29.12
CA SER A 36 -8.15 6.19 28.56
C SER A 36 -8.45 6.11 27.07
N GLU A 37 -7.51 6.53 26.24
CA GLU A 37 -7.59 6.39 24.76
C GLU A 37 -8.08 4.97 24.52
N VAL A 38 -9.39 4.82 24.27
CA VAL A 38 -9.98 3.51 24.01
C VAL A 38 -9.37 3.13 22.69
N PHE A 39 -8.43 2.20 22.73
CA PHE A 39 -7.99 1.51 21.53
C PHE A 39 -9.23 0.85 20.96
N VAL A 40 -9.91 1.56 20.07
CA VAL A 40 -10.98 0.98 19.27
C VAL A 40 -10.30 0.08 18.25
N LEU A 41 -9.81 -1.06 18.77
CA LEU A 41 -9.59 -2.23 17.95
C LEU A 41 -10.97 -2.50 17.37
N GLY A 42 -11.20 -2.22 16.11
CA GLY A 42 -12.46 -2.52 15.43
C GLY A 42 -12.93 -3.94 15.77
N ASN A 43 -13.95 -4.43 15.19
CA ASN A 43 -14.45 -5.79 15.44
C ASN A 43 -13.40 -6.82 14.97
N SER A 44 -12.30 -7.02 15.72
CA SER A 44 -11.27 -8.02 15.36
C SER A 44 -11.80 -9.45 15.62
N GLY A 45 -11.55 -10.36 14.67
CA GLY A 45 -11.83 -11.79 14.78
C GLY A 45 -10.86 -12.54 15.68
N ILE A 46 -10.88 -13.85 15.63
CA ILE A 46 -10.12 -14.79 16.47
C ILE A 46 -8.60 -14.54 16.29
N LYS A 47 -8.15 -14.42 15.04
CA LYS A 47 -6.73 -14.22 14.67
C LYS A 47 -6.47 -12.85 14.05
N GLY A 48 -7.16 -11.82 14.53
CA GLY A 48 -6.82 -10.43 14.26
C GLY A 48 -7.47 -9.80 13.02
N ASN A 49 -8.10 -10.55 12.15
CA ASN A 49 -8.84 -9.97 11.03
C ASN A 49 -10.17 -9.40 11.49
N GLY A 50 -10.52 -8.23 10.94
CA GLY A 50 -11.66 -7.49 11.41
C GLY A 50 -12.24 -6.51 10.39
N SER A 51 -13.17 -5.69 10.86
CA SER A 51 -13.68 -4.50 10.17
C SER A 51 -13.44 -3.27 11.01
N LEU A 52 -13.30 -2.13 10.36
CA LEU A 52 -13.18 -0.85 11.03
C LEU A 52 -14.52 -0.44 11.67
N VAL A 53 -14.47 0.45 12.65
CA VAL A 53 -15.66 1.04 13.27
C VAL A 53 -16.32 2.03 12.31
N ASP A 54 -17.63 2.25 12.47
CA ASP A 54 -18.39 3.16 11.60
C ASP A 54 -17.88 4.62 11.70
N PHE A 55 -17.46 5.05 12.91
CA PHE A 55 -16.92 6.38 13.17
C PHE A 55 -15.91 6.31 14.33
N ASP A 56 -14.73 6.87 14.14
CA ASP A 56 -13.64 6.86 15.14
C ASP A 56 -13.37 8.23 15.77
N GLY A 57 -14.29 9.15 15.61
CA GLY A 57 -14.21 10.52 16.10
C GLY A 57 -13.81 11.54 15.04
N VAL A 58 -13.04 11.18 14.03
CA VAL A 58 -12.65 12.06 12.92
C VAL A 58 -12.90 11.44 11.54
N ARG A 59 -12.95 10.10 11.44
CA ARG A 59 -13.15 9.39 10.16
C ARG A 59 -14.50 8.71 10.13
N LEU A 60 -15.23 8.89 9.04
CA LEU A 60 -16.51 8.22 8.78
C LEU A 60 -16.30 7.02 7.87
N LEU A 61 -16.54 5.82 8.39
CA LEU A 61 -16.31 4.55 7.70
C LEU A 61 -17.58 3.70 7.59
N ALA A 62 -18.73 4.25 8.00
CA ALA A 62 -20.04 3.61 7.91
C ALA A 62 -20.38 3.22 6.47
N ALA A 63 -21.02 2.08 6.30
CA ALA A 63 -21.46 1.53 5.01
C ALA A 63 -20.33 1.28 3.99
N LYS A 64 -19.07 1.32 4.38
CA LYS A 64 -17.90 1.07 3.52
C LYS A 64 -17.39 -0.36 3.69
N LYS A 65 -16.91 -0.97 2.61
CA LYS A 65 -16.10 -2.19 2.68
C LYS A 65 -14.78 -1.84 3.34
N SER A 66 -14.54 -2.38 4.53
CA SER A 66 -13.32 -2.12 5.29
C SER A 66 -12.79 -3.38 5.95
N GLU A 67 -11.48 -3.47 6.09
CA GLU A 67 -10.79 -4.58 6.71
C GLU A 67 -9.78 -4.07 7.73
N LEU A 68 -9.59 -4.82 8.79
CA LEU A 68 -8.62 -4.58 9.85
C LEU A 68 -7.77 -5.83 10.01
N ILE A 69 -6.44 -5.68 10.01
CA ILE A 69 -5.49 -6.76 10.28
C ILE A 69 -4.69 -6.35 11.52
N VAL A 70 -4.80 -7.11 12.61
CA VAL A 70 -4.04 -6.87 13.86
C VAL A 70 -2.86 -7.83 13.90
N LEU A 71 -1.65 -7.31 13.67
CA LEU A 71 -0.45 -8.14 13.46
C LEU A 71 -0.04 -8.92 14.71
N SER A 72 -0.24 -8.35 15.89
CA SER A 72 0.10 -9.02 17.17
C SER A 72 -0.72 -10.30 17.44
N LYS A 73 -1.83 -10.50 16.72
CA LYS A 73 -2.69 -11.70 16.80
C LYS A 73 -2.39 -12.75 15.73
N MET A 74 -1.47 -12.45 14.80
CA MET A 74 -1.10 -13.34 13.72
C MET A 74 0.18 -14.11 14.06
N ASP A 75 0.28 -15.33 13.53
CA ASP A 75 1.51 -16.14 13.58
C ASP A 75 2.33 -16.00 12.28
N ALA A 76 2.14 -14.93 11.51
CA ALA A 76 2.86 -14.65 10.26
C ALA A 76 4.34 -14.38 10.49
N ASN A 77 5.15 -14.60 9.46
CA ASN A 77 6.58 -14.28 9.44
C ASN A 77 6.79 -12.77 9.25
N LEU A 78 6.73 -12.01 10.35
CA LEU A 78 6.85 -10.54 10.32
C LEU A 78 8.28 -10.08 10.02
N ALA A 79 9.30 -10.79 10.53
CA ALA A 79 10.71 -10.43 10.33
C ALA A 79 11.16 -10.55 8.87
N ASN A 80 10.60 -11.49 8.12
CA ASN A 80 10.88 -11.66 6.69
C ASN A 80 10.04 -10.71 5.80
N GLN A 81 9.19 -9.87 6.40
CA GLN A 81 8.32 -8.95 5.67
C GLN A 81 7.39 -9.66 4.67
N SER A 82 6.86 -10.83 5.01
CA SER A 82 6.01 -11.64 4.14
C SER A 82 4.63 -11.02 3.93
N PHE A 83 4.44 -10.30 2.82
CA PHE A 83 3.15 -9.73 2.44
C PHE A 83 2.10 -10.82 2.22
N ARG A 84 2.48 -11.95 1.64
CA ARG A 84 1.59 -13.07 1.35
C ARG A 84 0.97 -13.64 2.63
N GLU A 85 1.73 -13.75 3.71
CA GLU A 85 1.21 -14.20 5.00
C GLU A 85 0.34 -13.13 5.67
N VAL A 86 0.81 -11.88 5.72
CA VAL A 86 0.10 -10.78 6.38
C VAL A 86 -1.24 -10.50 5.73
N PHE A 87 -1.29 -10.45 4.39
CA PHE A 87 -2.52 -10.21 3.64
C PHE A 87 -3.27 -11.49 3.26
N GLY A 88 -2.85 -12.65 3.74
CA GLY A 88 -3.46 -13.94 3.42
C GLY A 88 -4.95 -14.04 3.72
N ARG A 89 -5.44 -13.29 4.70
CA ARG A 89 -6.85 -13.25 5.12
C ARG A 89 -7.65 -12.14 4.47
N THR A 90 -7.07 -11.41 3.51
CA THR A 90 -7.69 -10.31 2.78
C THR A 90 -8.19 -10.82 1.42
N PRO A 91 -9.51 -10.95 1.19
CA PRO A 91 -10.05 -11.53 -0.04
C PRO A 91 -9.66 -10.72 -1.28
N GLY A 92 -9.32 -11.42 -2.37
CA GLY A 92 -9.06 -10.82 -3.67
C GLY A 92 -7.79 -9.97 -3.77
N LEU A 93 -7.03 -9.80 -2.69
CA LEU A 93 -5.77 -9.07 -2.72
C LEU A 93 -4.67 -9.96 -3.30
N HIS A 94 -4.09 -9.52 -4.43
CA HIS A 94 -3.01 -10.19 -5.13
C HIS A 94 -1.67 -9.61 -4.68
N VAL A 95 -0.78 -10.46 -4.17
CA VAL A 95 0.58 -10.11 -3.78
C VAL A 95 1.54 -10.51 -4.90
N ILE A 96 2.39 -9.58 -5.32
CA ILE A 96 3.38 -9.77 -6.37
C ILE A 96 4.76 -9.61 -5.75
N GLU A 97 5.51 -10.69 -5.75
CA GLU A 97 6.88 -10.77 -5.25
C GLU A 97 7.83 -10.80 -6.46
N SER A 98 8.73 -9.83 -6.56
CA SER A 98 9.58 -9.63 -7.74
C SER A 98 11.07 -9.78 -7.46
N ASP A 99 11.47 -9.86 -6.20
CA ASP A 99 12.88 -9.99 -5.81
C ASP A 99 13.04 -10.58 -4.40
N PRO A 100 14.22 -11.16 -4.11
CA PRO A 100 14.53 -11.79 -2.82
C PRO A 100 14.52 -10.85 -1.62
N SER A 101 14.76 -9.56 -1.82
CA SER A 101 14.80 -8.57 -0.73
C SER A 101 13.41 -8.21 -0.20
N GLY A 102 12.36 -8.43 -1.00
CA GLY A 102 11.01 -7.97 -0.72
C GLY A 102 10.79 -6.47 -0.88
N PHE A 103 11.77 -5.70 -1.40
CA PHE A 103 11.62 -4.25 -1.61
C PHE A 103 10.74 -3.90 -2.80
N ASN A 104 10.63 -4.81 -3.78
CA ASN A 104 9.76 -4.67 -4.94
C ASN A 104 8.47 -5.48 -4.82
N THR A 105 7.98 -5.71 -3.61
CA THR A 105 6.69 -6.34 -3.38
C THR A 105 5.57 -5.35 -3.67
N SER A 106 4.58 -5.81 -4.41
CA SER A 106 3.41 -5.03 -4.78
C SER A 106 2.13 -5.76 -4.42
N ILE A 107 1.09 -4.98 -4.17
CA ILE A 107 -0.26 -5.49 -3.96
C ILE A 107 -1.21 -4.87 -4.98
N ALA A 108 -2.10 -5.70 -5.51
CA ALA A 108 -3.15 -5.29 -6.44
C ALA A 108 -4.48 -5.92 -6.04
N ILE A 109 -5.57 -5.40 -6.59
CA ILE A 109 -6.91 -5.90 -6.31
C ILE A 109 -7.82 -5.65 -7.50
N ARG A 110 -8.84 -6.50 -7.69
CA ARG A 110 -9.94 -6.25 -8.64
C ARG A 110 -9.48 -5.96 -10.07
N GLY A 111 -8.35 -6.53 -10.49
CA GLY A 111 -7.77 -6.28 -11.83
C GLY A 111 -7.12 -4.92 -12.01
N LEU A 112 -6.86 -4.19 -10.93
CA LEU A 112 -6.09 -2.95 -10.94
C LEU A 112 -4.60 -3.21 -11.16
N SER A 113 -3.82 -2.14 -11.37
CA SER A 113 -2.40 -2.23 -11.69
C SER A 113 -1.59 -2.94 -10.61
N THR A 114 -0.72 -3.83 -11.05
CA THR A 114 0.24 -4.53 -10.19
C THR A 114 1.56 -3.79 -10.05
N ASN A 115 1.67 -2.57 -10.56
CA ASN A 115 2.91 -1.80 -10.48
C ASN A 115 3.02 -1.10 -9.13
N ARG A 116 3.87 -1.63 -8.22
CA ARG A 116 4.26 -1.02 -6.94
C ARG A 116 3.09 -0.44 -6.13
N SER A 117 1.97 -1.18 -6.08
CA SER A 117 0.75 -0.78 -5.35
C SER A 117 0.16 0.57 -5.79
N TRP A 118 0.44 1.00 -6.99
CA TRP A 118 0.12 2.29 -7.60
C TRP A 118 -1.36 2.72 -7.44
N ASP A 119 -2.30 1.78 -7.48
CA ASP A 119 -3.73 2.10 -7.37
C ASP A 119 -4.23 2.23 -5.93
N PHE A 120 -3.35 2.07 -4.93
CA PHE A 120 -3.69 2.28 -3.52
C PHE A 120 -3.16 3.61 -2.99
N ASN A 121 -3.92 4.23 -2.09
CA ASN A 121 -3.42 5.29 -1.22
C ASN A 121 -2.67 4.63 -0.06
N MET A 122 -1.35 4.68 -0.09
CA MET A 122 -0.48 4.06 0.91
C MET A 122 -0.15 5.06 2.01
N ARG A 123 -0.50 4.73 3.26
CA ARG A 123 -0.30 5.62 4.41
C ARG A 123 0.34 4.91 5.59
N GLN A 124 1.02 5.70 6.42
CA GLN A 124 1.51 5.32 7.74
C GLN A 124 0.91 6.28 8.76
N ASN A 125 0.26 5.77 9.81
CA ASN A 125 -0.39 6.60 10.83
C ASN A 125 -1.26 7.73 10.27
N GLY A 126 -1.84 7.52 9.07
CA GLY A 126 -2.74 8.47 8.41
C GLY A 126 -2.10 9.51 7.50
N TYR A 127 -0.77 9.59 7.36
CA TYR A 127 -0.07 10.43 6.37
C TYR A 127 0.49 9.60 5.22
N ASP A 128 0.69 10.23 4.06
CA ASP A 128 1.20 9.56 2.86
C ASP A 128 2.62 9.03 3.06
N ILE A 129 2.94 7.89 2.43
CA ILE A 129 4.29 7.30 2.38
C ILE A 129 4.81 7.10 0.96
N THR A 130 3.97 7.31 -0.05
CA THR A 130 4.40 7.40 -1.45
C THR A 130 4.96 8.80 -1.72
N PRO A 131 5.92 8.94 -2.64
CA PRO A 131 6.56 10.23 -2.91
C PRO A 131 5.59 11.32 -3.33
N ASP A 132 4.66 11.02 -4.23
CA ASP A 132 3.62 11.92 -4.68
C ASP A 132 2.36 11.15 -5.10
N PRO A 133 1.27 11.20 -4.30
CA PRO A 133 0.03 10.48 -4.61
C PRO A 133 -0.64 10.89 -5.93
N MET A 134 -0.32 12.06 -6.47
CA MET A 134 -0.96 12.61 -7.67
C MET A 134 -0.09 12.49 -8.92
N GLY A 135 1.24 12.49 -8.77
CA GLY A 135 2.18 12.46 -9.90
C GLY A 135 3.05 11.21 -9.95
N TYR A 136 3.42 10.67 -8.79
CA TYR A 136 4.27 9.50 -8.69
C TYR A 136 3.90 8.63 -7.50
N ASN A 137 2.90 7.78 -7.69
CA ASN A 137 2.22 7.03 -6.63
C ASN A 137 2.82 5.62 -6.38
N GLU A 138 4.06 5.37 -6.78
CA GLU A 138 4.71 4.08 -6.56
C GLU A 138 5.20 3.92 -5.13
N ALA A 139 4.91 2.77 -4.50
CA ALA A 139 5.34 2.45 -3.15
C ALA A 139 6.72 1.77 -3.17
N TYR A 140 7.74 2.47 -2.68
CA TYR A 140 9.11 1.95 -2.50
C TYR A 140 9.48 1.75 -1.03
N TYR A 141 8.68 2.26 -0.14
CA TYR A 141 8.83 2.12 1.30
C TYR A 141 7.59 1.42 1.87
N THR A 142 7.83 0.47 2.75
CA THR A 142 6.83 -0.12 3.63
C THR A 142 7.42 -0.22 5.02
N PRO A 143 6.71 0.19 6.09
CA PRO A 143 7.21 0.04 7.44
C PRO A 143 7.42 -1.42 7.80
N SER A 144 8.41 -1.72 8.62
CA SER A 144 8.62 -3.06 9.15
C SER A 144 7.36 -3.58 9.84
N PHE A 145 6.88 -4.75 9.45
CA PHE A 145 5.71 -5.37 10.07
C PHE A 145 5.90 -5.67 11.56
N GLU A 146 7.14 -5.75 12.06
CA GLU A 146 7.43 -6.01 13.47
C GLU A 146 7.09 -4.84 14.39
N TRP A 147 6.91 -3.62 13.87
CA TRP A 147 6.43 -2.46 14.63
C TRP A 147 5.07 -1.92 14.19
N VAL A 148 4.45 -2.56 13.19
CA VAL A 148 3.06 -2.27 12.81
C VAL A 148 2.13 -2.96 13.79
N GLU A 149 1.27 -2.19 14.46
CA GLU A 149 0.24 -2.72 15.35
C GLU A 149 -0.92 -3.33 14.56
N LYS A 150 -1.39 -2.57 13.55
CA LYS A 150 -2.51 -2.97 12.68
C LYS A 150 -2.40 -2.35 11.30
N ILE A 151 -3.04 -3.01 10.33
CA ILE A 151 -3.23 -2.49 8.97
C ILE A 151 -4.71 -2.25 8.77
N GLU A 152 -5.06 -1.05 8.32
CA GLU A 152 -6.42 -0.64 7.99
C GLU A 152 -6.56 -0.58 6.47
N ILE A 153 -7.59 -1.23 5.92
CA ILE A 153 -7.88 -1.25 4.49
C ILE A 153 -9.29 -0.73 4.29
N VAL A 154 -9.47 0.24 3.41
CA VAL A 154 -10.78 0.75 3.00
C VAL A 154 -10.86 0.69 1.48
N ARG A 155 -11.82 -0.08 0.95
CA ARG A 155 -11.96 -0.29 -0.49
C ARG A 155 -12.66 0.91 -1.14
N GLY A 156 -12.38 1.19 -2.39
CA GLY A 156 -13.07 2.17 -3.25
C GLY A 156 -13.49 3.49 -2.58
N ALA A 157 -14.51 3.43 -1.73
CA ALA A 157 -15.09 4.57 -1.03
C ALA A 157 -14.14 5.37 -0.11
N ALA A 158 -12.88 4.91 0.06
CA ALA A 158 -11.85 5.68 0.77
C ALA A 158 -11.49 6.99 0.06
N ALA A 159 -11.73 7.08 -1.24
CA ALA A 159 -11.34 8.22 -2.07
C ALA A 159 -11.84 9.58 -1.53
N LEU A 160 -13.02 9.63 -0.89
CA LEU A 160 -13.54 10.89 -0.37
C LEU A 160 -12.68 11.48 0.75
N GLN A 161 -12.15 10.66 1.66
CA GLN A 161 -11.36 11.16 2.81
C GLN A 161 -9.87 11.23 2.54
N TYR A 162 -9.34 10.31 1.72
CA TYR A 162 -7.89 10.11 1.65
C TYR A 162 -7.27 10.46 0.31
N GLY A 163 -8.06 10.54 -0.73
CA GLY A 163 -7.59 10.87 -2.07
C GLY A 163 -8.04 9.86 -3.12
N PRO A 164 -7.55 10.02 -4.34
CA PRO A 164 -8.21 9.58 -5.55
C PRO A 164 -8.09 8.08 -5.86
N GLN A 165 -7.18 7.37 -5.25
CA GLN A 165 -6.77 6.04 -5.71
C GLN A 165 -7.92 5.04 -5.75
N VAL A 166 -8.06 4.35 -6.89
CA VAL A 166 -9.17 3.45 -7.21
C VAL A 166 -9.22 2.21 -6.32
N GLY A 167 -8.07 1.69 -5.93
CA GLY A 167 -7.93 0.53 -5.03
C GLY A 167 -8.32 0.80 -3.58
N GLY A 168 -8.43 2.09 -3.22
CA GLY A 168 -8.74 2.53 -1.87
C GLY A 168 -7.52 2.84 -1.02
N LEU A 169 -7.65 2.67 0.30
CA LEU A 169 -6.64 2.99 1.31
C LEU A 169 -6.00 1.74 1.88
N ILE A 170 -4.68 1.78 2.06
CA ILE A 170 -3.95 0.92 3.01
C ILE A 170 -3.19 1.83 3.97
N ASN A 171 -3.51 1.73 5.26
CA ASN A 171 -2.90 2.52 6.31
C ASN A 171 -2.21 1.62 7.33
N TYR A 172 -0.89 1.69 7.41
CA TYR A 172 -0.09 1.02 8.43
C TYR A 172 -0.11 1.85 9.70
N VAL A 173 -0.75 1.34 10.73
CA VAL A 173 -0.79 1.99 12.05
C VAL A 173 0.31 1.41 12.90
N LEU A 174 1.29 2.23 13.25
CA LEU A 174 2.45 1.83 14.05
C LEU A 174 2.11 1.85 15.54
N GLU A 175 2.90 1.11 16.33
CA GLU A 175 2.78 1.10 17.78
C GLU A 175 2.86 2.52 18.34
N LYS A 176 1.96 2.82 19.29
CA LYS A 176 1.91 4.10 20.01
C LYS A 176 2.55 3.97 21.37
N PRO A 177 3.19 5.04 21.89
CA PRO A 177 3.61 5.09 23.28
C PRO A 177 2.39 5.13 24.22
N ILE A 178 2.55 4.61 25.43
CA ILE A 178 1.50 4.56 26.45
C ILE A 178 1.93 5.46 27.61
N PHE A 179 1.09 6.43 27.98
CA PHE A 179 1.33 7.29 29.13
C PHE A 179 1.32 6.47 30.43
N GLU A 180 2.06 6.94 31.42
CA GLU A 180 2.19 6.32 32.74
C GLU A 180 2.72 4.88 32.73
N LYS A 181 3.33 4.47 31.64
CA LYS A 181 3.97 3.15 31.51
C LYS A 181 5.46 3.26 31.84
N LYS A 182 5.93 2.41 32.77
CA LYS A 182 7.36 2.28 33.07
C LYS A 182 8.15 1.96 31.81
N PHE A 183 9.43 2.30 31.84
CA PHE A 183 10.36 1.93 30.79
C PHE A 183 10.30 0.42 30.53
N GLY A 184 10.33 0.05 29.28
CA GLY A 184 10.35 -1.33 28.82
C GLY A 184 10.79 -1.40 27.37
N GLY A 185 11.11 -2.58 26.93
CA GLY A 185 11.60 -2.78 25.57
C GLY A 185 11.42 -4.20 25.09
N GLU A 186 11.80 -4.39 23.85
CA GLU A 186 11.77 -5.66 23.16
C GLU A 186 12.98 -5.75 22.26
N VAL A 187 13.66 -6.91 22.29
CA VAL A 187 14.73 -7.25 21.37
C VAL A 187 14.34 -8.55 20.68
N GLN A 188 14.45 -8.60 19.36
CA GLN A 188 14.25 -9.82 18.59
C GLN A 188 15.43 -10.04 17.66
N GLN A 189 15.81 -11.32 17.52
CA GLN A 189 16.82 -11.77 16.56
C GLN A 189 16.22 -12.89 15.74
N THR A 190 16.29 -12.75 14.41
CA THR A 190 15.81 -13.75 13.45
C THR A 190 16.96 -14.20 12.58
N PHE A 191 17.06 -15.51 12.41
CA PHE A 191 17.92 -16.15 11.44
C PHE A 191 17.09 -17.02 10.51
N GLY A 192 17.52 -17.14 9.26
CA GLY A 192 16.80 -17.96 8.29
C GLY A 192 17.64 -18.42 7.12
N SER A 193 16.98 -19.12 6.21
CA SER A 193 17.57 -19.57 4.94
C SER A 193 18.14 -18.38 4.17
N PHE A 194 19.12 -18.63 3.32
CA PHE A 194 19.74 -17.64 2.44
C PHE A 194 20.38 -16.48 3.19
N GLY A 195 21.05 -16.77 4.31
CA GLY A 195 21.74 -15.76 5.10
C GLY A 195 20.83 -14.72 5.77
N LEU A 196 19.50 -14.98 5.83
CA LEU A 196 18.59 -14.04 6.48
C LEU A 196 19.01 -13.78 7.92
N ASN A 197 19.23 -12.51 8.22
CA ASN A 197 19.56 -11.98 9.53
C ASN A 197 18.73 -10.71 9.76
N SER A 198 17.85 -10.71 10.77
CA SER A 198 17.06 -9.55 11.15
C SER A 198 17.14 -9.31 12.64
N SER A 199 17.52 -8.09 13.02
CA SER A 199 17.61 -7.62 14.41
C SER A 199 16.64 -6.51 14.63
N LEU A 200 15.77 -6.62 15.64
CA LEU A 200 14.83 -5.61 16.06
C LEU A 200 15.12 -5.19 17.50
N ILE A 201 15.13 -3.88 17.73
CA ILE A 201 15.21 -3.29 19.07
C ILE A 201 14.08 -2.25 19.18
N LYS A 202 13.30 -2.34 20.25
CA LYS A 202 12.25 -1.37 20.60
C LYS A 202 12.39 -0.92 22.04
N PHE A 203 12.19 0.37 22.26
CA PHE A 203 12.10 0.98 23.60
C PHE A 203 10.84 1.81 23.71
N ARG A 204 10.22 1.78 24.88
CA ARG A 204 9.03 2.58 25.18
C ARG A 204 9.02 3.00 26.65
N SER A 205 8.53 4.21 26.87
CA SER A 205 8.31 4.73 28.24
C SER A 205 7.25 5.82 28.21
N GLY A 206 6.58 6.05 29.33
CA GLY A 206 5.60 7.09 29.45
C GLY A 206 5.51 7.65 30.87
N MET A 207 5.56 8.96 30.96
CA MET A 207 5.21 9.78 32.12
C MET A 207 3.77 10.28 31.98
N LYS A 208 3.25 11.05 32.95
CA LYS A 208 1.88 11.59 32.92
C LYS A 208 1.58 12.43 31.67
N LYS A 209 2.55 13.21 31.19
CA LYS A 209 2.37 14.15 30.08
C LYS A 209 3.26 13.89 28.87
N LEU A 210 4.18 12.96 28.97
CA LEU A 210 5.12 12.65 27.89
C LEU A 210 5.28 11.14 27.77
N ALA A 211 5.15 10.62 26.55
CA ALA A 211 5.39 9.22 26.28
C ALA A 211 6.17 9.08 24.96
N PHE A 212 7.02 8.05 24.85
CA PHE A 212 7.77 7.80 23.62
C PHE A 212 7.88 6.32 23.28
N VAL A 213 8.10 6.06 22.00
CA VAL A 213 8.54 4.79 21.44
C VAL A 213 9.66 5.04 20.44
N ALA A 214 10.67 4.20 20.49
CA ALA A 214 11.77 4.16 19.53
C ALA A 214 11.98 2.73 19.07
N SER A 215 12.11 2.53 17.76
CA SER A 215 12.32 1.21 17.15
C SER A 215 13.38 1.30 16.08
N HIS A 216 14.25 0.29 16.02
CA HIS A 216 15.22 0.13 14.95
C HIS A 216 15.23 -1.32 14.50
N GLN A 217 15.22 -1.53 13.18
CA GLN A 217 15.36 -2.83 12.55
C GLN A 217 16.50 -2.80 11.53
N TYR A 218 17.39 -3.75 11.66
CA TYR A 218 18.27 -4.19 10.58
C TYR A 218 17.71 -5.47 9.99
N ARG A 219 17.73 -5.60 8.66
CA ARG A 219 17.39 -6.82 7.94
C ARG A 219 18.31 -6.98 6.75
N GLY A 220 18.98 -8.14 6.63
CA GLY A 220 19.87 -8.45 5.53
C GLY A 220 19.87 -9.94 5.21
N GLY A 221 20.46 -10.30 4.07
CA GLY A 221 20.60 -11.67 3.62
C GLY A 221 21.23 -11.76 2.24
N ASP A 222 21.62 -12.99 1.86
CA ASP A 222 22.24 -13.26 0.56
C ASP A 222 21.19 -13.40 -0.56
N GLY A 223 19.89 -13.54 -0.16
CA GLY A 223 18.80 -13.83 -1.10
C GLY A 223 18.81 -15.28 -1.60
N PHE A 224 17.70 -15.73 -2.21
CA PHE A 224 17.51 -17.12 -2.60
C PHE A 224 18.10 -17.48 -3.98
N ARG A 225 18.82 -16.58 -4.61
CA ARG A 225 19.51 -16.78 -5.88
C ARG A 225 20.83 -15.99 -5.91
N PRO A 226 21.82 -16.38 -6.75
CA PRO A 226 23.06 -15.63 -6.87
C PRO A 226 22.81 -14.16 -7.20
N ASN A 227 23.66 -13.25 -6.69
CA ASN A 227 23.57 -11.81 -6.92
C ASN A 227 22.22 -11.21 -6.47
N SER A 228 21.82 -11.52 -5.24
CA SER A 228 20.56 -11.10 -4.65
C SER A 228 20.69 -10.63 -3.20
N ASP A 229 21.91 -10.31 -2.78
CA ASP A 229 22.18 -9.81 -1.43
C ASP A 229 21.47 -8.49 -1.19
N PHE A 230 21.02 -8.33 0.02
CA PHE A 230 20.30 -7.13 0.40
C PHE A 230 20.57 -6.75 1.85
N ASN A 231 20.40 -5.46 2.12
CA ASN A 231 20.36 -4.93 3.47
C ASN A 231 19.36 -3.78 3.56
N SER A 232 18.77 -3.64 4.73
CA SER A 232 17.82 -2.59 5.05
C SER A 232 17.99 -2.15 6.50
N ASN A 233 17.97 -0.85 6.71
CA ASN A 233 17.96 -0.23 8.03
C ASN A 233 16.74 0.66 8.11
N GLN A 234 15.87 0.39 9.07
CA GLN A 234 14.69 1.21 9.33
C GLN A 234 14.67 1.67 10.77
N SER A 235 14.36 2.93 11.01
CA SER A 235 14.23 3.52 12.35
C SER A 235 12.93 4.30 12.44
N TYR A 236 12.26 4.16 13.56
CA TYR A 236 11.05 4.91 13.88
C TYR A 236 11.15 5.48 15.28
N PHE A 237 10.83 6.74 15.42
CA PHE A 237 10.77 7.44 16.69
C PHE A 237 9.46 8.22 16.78
N ARG A 238 8.78 8.12 17.91
CA ARG A 238 7.56 8.88 18.21
C ARG A 238 7.56 9.37 19.63
N VAL A 239 7.15 10.63 19.79
CA VAL A 239 6.88 11.26 21.09
C VAL A 239 5.46 11.80 21.09
N ASP A 240 4.70 11.45 22.11
CA ASP A 240 3.38 12.02 22.38
C ASP A 240 3.49 12.92 23.63
N TRP A 241 3.12 14.20 23.48
CA TRP A 241 3.11 15.19 24.54
C TRP A 241 1.70 15.68 24.77
N LYS A 242 1.23 15.54 26.04
CA LYS A 242 -0.12 15.91 26.49
C LYS A 242 -0.04 17.15 27.38
N PRO A 243 0.06 18.39 26.83
CA PRO A 243 0.13 19.61 27.62
C PRO A 243 -1.19 19.91 28.37
N MET A 244 -2.32 19.54 27.78
CA MET A 244 -3.69 19.74 28.30
C MET A 244 -4.49 18.43 28.26
N ALA A 245 -5.59 18.37 29.00
CA ALA A 245 -6.43 17.16 29.11
C ALA A 245 -6.93 16.68 27.75
N ASP A 246 -7.31 17.60 26.87
CA ASP A 246 -8.02 17.36 25.62
C ASP A 246 -7.12 17.41 24.39
N GLY A 247 -5.81 17.68 24.55
CA GLY A 247 -4.88 17.90 23.45
C GLY A 247 -3.61 17.08 23.55
N ILE A 248 -3.25 16.41 22.45
CA ILE A 248 -2.01 15.63 22.31
C ILE A 248 -1.26 16.12 21.08
N PHE A 249 -0.02 16.58 21.30
CA PHE A 249 0.96 16.77 20.24
C PHE A 249 1.75 15.48 20.05
N THR A 250 1.89 15.09 18.79
CA THR A 250 2.70 13.93 18.37
C THR A 250 3.78 14.41 17.44
N PHE A 251 5.02 14.04 17.72
CA PHE A 251 6.13 14.12 16.78
C PHE A 251 6.53 12.72 16.35
N GLU A 252 6.67 12.47 15.05
CA GLU A 252 7.14 11.21 14.48
C GLU A 252 8.31 11.47 13.52
N LEU A 253 9.28 10.56 13.53
CA LEU A 253 10.39 10.54 12.58
C LEU A 253 10.61 9.11 12.11
N THR A 254 10.49 8.89 10.80
CA THR A 254 10.82 7.62 10.18
C THR A 254 12.01 7.81 9.25
N LYS A 255 13.01 6.93 9.36
CA LYS A 255 14.15 6.84 8.43
C LYS A 255 14.28 5.42 7.93
N SER A 256 14.45 5.26 6.62
CA SER A 256 14.68 3.96 5.98
C SER A 256 15.76 4.10 4.91
N ASN A 257 16.68 3.14 4.89
CA ASN A 257 17.63 2.96 3.78
C ASN A 257 17.61 1.49 3.41
N ALA A 258 17.60 1.21 2.11
CA ALA A 258 17.61 -0.15 1.60
C ALA A 258 18.48 -0.27 0.35
N GLN A 259 19.26 -1.32 0.27
CA GLN A 259 20.08 -1.67 -0.90
C GLN A 259 19.84 -3.15 -1.22
N ALA A 260 19.69 -3.47 -2.50
CA ALA A 260 19.60 -4.84 -2.98
C ALA A 260 20.38 -5.02 -4.28
N GLN A 261 21.03 -6.14 -4.42
CA GLN A 261 21.53 -6.64 -5.69
C GLN A 261 20.39 -7.35 -6.43
N LEU A 262 20.30 -7.18 -7.74
CA LEU A 262 19.22 -7.72 -8.56
C LEU A 262 19.75 -8.72 -9.56
N GLY A 263 19.48 -10.00 -9.35
CA GLY A 263 19.90 -11.09 -10.24
C GLY A 263 19.31 -11.06 -11.66
N GLY A 264 18.42 -10.11 -11.95
CA GLY A 264 17.75 -9.96 -13.23
C GLY A 264 16.67 -10.99 -13.51
N GLY A 265 15.90 -10.80 -14.57
CA GLY A 265 14.94 -11.79 -15.05
C GLY A 265 15.62 -12.89 -15.86
N ILE A 266 14.95 -14.03 -16.00
CA ILE A 266 15.44 -15.20 -16.71
C ILE A 266 14.50 -15.61 -17.85
N SER A 267 15.03 -16.37 -18.81
CA SER A 267 14.27 -16.86 -19.95
C SER A 267 13.37 -18.04 -19.58
N GLU A 268 12.44 -18.41 -20.46
CA GLU A 268 11.62 -19.61 -20.32
C GLU A 268 12.46 -20.90 -20.21
N ALA A 269 13.53 -21.00 -21.01
CA ALA A 269 14.40 -22.16 -21.00
C ALA A 269 15.17 -22.26 -19.68
N GLN A 270 15.69 -21.15 -19.17
CA GLN A 270 16.39 -21.12 -17.88
C GLN A 270 15.45 -21.49 -16.72
N PHE A 271 14.23 -20.94 -16.68
CA PHE A 271 13.27 -21.26 -15.62
C PHE A 271 12.92 -22.75 -15.55
N LYS A 272 12.88 -23.44 -16.68
CA LYS A 272 12.60 -24.89 -16.73
C LYS A 272 13.76 -25.74 -16.22
N VAL A 273 15.01 -25.29 -16.39
CA VAL A 273 16.22 -26.04 -16.02
C VAL A 273 16.62 -25.71 -14.58
N ASP A 274 16.76 -24.42 -14.28
CA ASP A 274 17.07 -23.92 -12.94
C ASP A 274 16.37 -22.56 -12.75
N PRO A 275 15.26 -22.50 -12.00
CA PRO A 275 14.48 -21.28 -11.82
C PRO A 275 15.22 -20.19 -11.01
N TRP A 276 16.35 -20.50 -10.41
CA TRP A 276 17.03 -19.55 -9.52
C TRP A 276 18.38 -19.05 -10.04
N VAL A 277 18.72 -19.30 -11.31
CA VAL A 277 19.91 -18.73 -11.92
C VAL A 277 19.85 -17.18 -11.97
N SER A 278 21.01 -16.55 -12.00
CA SER A 278 21.17 -15.12 -12.12
C SER A 278 21.81 -14.72 -13.44
N ASN A 279 21.21 -13.79 -14.16
CA ASN A 279 21.75 -13.22 -15.40
C ASN A 279 22.45 -11.88 -15.18
N ARG A 280 22.44 -11.36 -13.96
CA ARG A 280 22.98 -10.03 -13.63
C ARG A 280 23.77 -10.08 -12.34
N ALA A 281 25.07 -9.85 -12.45
CA ALA A 281 25.98 -9.81 -11.29
C ALA A 281 26.20 -8.38 -10.75
N ARG A 282 25.83 -7.35 -11.55
CA ARG A 282 26.21 -5.96 -11.28
C ARG A 282 25.04 -4.99 -11.26
N ASN A 283 23.82 -5.52 -11.11
CA ASN A 283 22.60 -4.71 -11.02
C ASN A 283 22.24 -4.47 -9.56
N TYR A 284 22.00 -3.21 -9.23
CA TYR A 284 21.68 -2.78 -7.88
C TYR A 284 20.46 -1.87 -7.87
N TYR A 285 19.77 -1.93 -6.77
CA TYR A 285 18.70 -1.01 -6.39
C TYR A 285 19.04 -0.40 -5.01
N TYR A 286 18.88 0.90 -4.89
CA TYR A 286 19.02 1.61 -3.63
C TYR A 286 17.82 2.52 -3.42
N SER A 287 17.40 2.68 -2.17
CA SER A 287 16.35 3.64 -1.80
C SER A 287 16.58 4.21 -0.40
N HIS A 288 16.15 5.46 -0.21
CA HIS A 288 16.18 6.12 1.09
C HIS A 288 14.90 6.91 1.32
N TRP A 289 14.44 6.95 2.58
CA TRP A 289 13.26 7.67 3.06
C TRP A 289 13.55 8.37 4.36
N LEU A 290 13.13 9.62 4.49
CA LEU A 290 13.10 10.39 5.72
C LEU A 290 11.77 11.11 5.80
N MET A 291 10.99 10.84 6.86
CA MET A 291 9.64 11.37 7.03
C MET A 291 9.46 11.94 8.43
N PRO A 292 9.70 13.26 8.66
CA PRO A 292 9.28 13.96 9.84
C PRO A 292 7.78 14.31 9.78
N VAL A 293 7.08 14.14 10.90
CA VAL A 293 5.64 14.42 11.02
C VAL A 293 5.34 15.08 12.35
N VAL A 294 4.49 16.09 12.32
CA VAL A 294 3.91 16.71 13.51
C VAL A 294 2.40 16.61 13.44
N LYS A 295 1.77 16.17 14.53
CA LYS A 295 0.31 16.07 14.64
C LYS A 295 -0.16 16.75 15.90
N PHE A 296 -1.35 17.31 15.83
CA PHE A 296 -2.10 17.77 16.99
C PHE A 296 -3.50 17.16 16.95
N ASN A 297 -3.83 16.38 17.96
CA ASN A 297 -5.16 15.81 18.16
C ASN A 297 -5.83 16.57 19.28
N TYR A 298 -7.04 17.07 19.02
CA TYR A 298 -7.84 17.83 19.98
C TYR A 298 -9.21 17.18 20.14
N SER A 299 -9.52 16.74 21.37
CA SER A 299 -10.72 15.97 21.70
C SER A 299 -11.37 16.54 22.98
N PRO A 300 -12.00 17.73 22.91
CA PRO A 300 -12.58 18.40 24.09
C PRO A 300 -13.83 17.71 24.61
N SER A 301 -14.48 16.88 23.77
CA SER A 301 -15.68 16.14 24.15
C SER A 301 -15.82 14.88 23.32
N ILE A 302 -16.73 14.00 23.71
CA ILE A 302 -17.13 12.83 22.90
C ILE A 302 -17.85 13.22 21.61
N LEU A 303 -18.34 14.46 21.52
CA LEU A 303 -19.10 14.97 20.38
C LEU A 303 -18.20 15.56 19.31
N PHE A 304 -17.04 16.10 19.67
CA PHE A 304 -16.17 16.82 18.75
C PHE A 304 -14.72 16.40 18.89
N ASN A 305 -14.13 16.03 17.77
CA ASN A 305 -12.72 15.70 17.66
C ASN A 305 -12.11 16.36 16.44
N SER A 306 -10.88 16.79 16.52
CA SER A 306 -10.14 17.31 15.38
C SER A 306 -8.69 16.89 15.40
N GLN A 307 -8.11 16.81 14.21
CA GLN A 307 -6.72 16.45 13.98
C GLN A 307 -6.13 17.36 12.92
N ILE A 308 -4.96 17.89 13.20
CA ILE A 308 -4.10 18.56 12.22
C ILE A 308 -2.82 17.74 12.13
N GLN A 309 -2.35 17.48 10.92
CA GLN A 309 -1.02 16.87 10.70
C GLN A 309 -0.27 17.60 9.60
N VAL A 310 1.02 17.78 9.82
CA VAL A 310 1.97 18.31 8.84
C VAL A 310 3.08 17.30 8.69
N PHE A 311 3.42 16.96 7.46
CA PHE A 311 4.45 15.96 7.16
C PHE A 311 5.31 16.38 5.98
N ALA A 312 6.54 15.87 5.97
CA ALA A 312 7.41 15.96 4.81
C ALA A 312 7.91 14.56 4.44
N ILE A 313 8.20 14.37 3.16
CA ILE A 313 8.84 13.16 2.62
C ILE A 313 10.05 13.62 1.83
N GLN A 314 11.23 13.29 2.31
CA GLN A 314 12.48 13.39 1.57
C GLN A 314 12.91 11.97 1.24
N SER A 315 12.92 11.62 -0.03
CA SER A 315 13.15 10.26 -0.45
C SER A 315 13.80 10.20 -1.81
N GLY A 316 14.40 9.06 -2.12
CA GLY A 316 14.99 8.84 -3.42
C GLY A 316 15.22 7.36 -3.70
N ARG A 317 15.50 7.09 -4.95
CA ARG A 317 15.89 5.76 -5.41
C ARG A 317 16.94 5.85 -6.50
N SER A 318 17.80 4.85 -6.56
CA SER A 318 18.76 4.65 -7.63
C SER A 318 18.67 3.23 -8.19
N GLN A 319 18.80 3.11 -9.49
CA GLN A 319 18.87 1.84 -10.21
C GLN A 319 20.14 1.85 -11.06
N LEU A 320 21.06 0.95 -10.73
CA LEU A 320 22.38 0.87 -11.35
C LEU A 320 22.57 -0.50 -11.96
N GLY A 321 22.96 -0.59 -13.22
CA GLY A 321 23.30 -1.90 -13.78
C GLY A 321 23.38 -1.97 -15.30
N PHE A 322 23.47 -3.21 -15.77
CA PHE A 322 23.47 -3.56 -17.19
C PHE A 322 22.00 -3.71 -17.65
N THR A 323 21.59 -2.84 -18.58
CA THR A 323 20.16 -2.63 -18.92
C THR A 323 19.70 -3.35 -20.19
N LYS A 324 20.54 -4.20 -20.80
CA LYS A 324 20.15 -4.99 -21.97
C LYS A 324 19.15 -6.11 -21.58
N THR A 325 18.45 -6.65 -22.57
CA THR A 325 17.54 -7.78 -22.43
C THR A 325 18.26 -9.02 -21.89
N ASN A 326 17.52 -10.00 -21.35
CA ASN A 326 18.12 -11.14 -20.64
C ASN A 326 18.82 -12.16 -21.55
N ASP A 327 18.61 -12.09 -22.85
CA ASP A 327 19.36 -12.85 -23.88
C ASP A 327 20.77 -12.29 -24.14
N VAL A 328 21.06 -11.06 -23.67
CA VAL A 328 22.40 -10.46 -23.74
C VAL A 328 23.07 -10.63 -22.38
N LEU A 329 24.13 -11.44 -22.33
CA LEU A 329 24.87 -11.70 -21.09
C LEU A 329 25.72 -10.49 -20.68
N ASP A 330 25.78 -10.23 -19.37
CA ASP A 330 26.66 -9.25 -18.77
C ASP A 330 28.02 -9.91 -18.44
N VAL A 331 28.86 -10.04 -19.47
CA VAL A 331 30.16 -10.70 -19.38
C VAL A 331 31.29 -9.73 -19.80
N PRO A 332 32.51 -9.93 -19.30
CA PRO A 332 33.65 -9.11 -19.75
C PRO A 332 33.97 -9.40 -21.22
N ASN A 333 34.49 -8.40 -21.89
CA ASN A 333 35.03 -8.53 -23.26
C ASN A 333 36.38 -9.31 -23.26
N SER A 334 36.97 -9.50 -24.42
CA SER A 334 38.25 -10.24 -24.60
C SER A 334 39.43 -9.61 -23.82
N ALA A 335 39.35 -8.34 -23.46
CA ALA A 335 40.33 -7.64 -22.62
C ALA A 335 40.01 -7.73 -21.11
N GLY A 336 39.01 -8.49 -20.70
CA GLY A 336 38.61 -8.64 -19.31
C GLY A 336 37.77 -7.48 -18.74
N ASN A 337 37.33 -6.55 -19.58
CA ASN A 337 36.57 -5.38 -19.14
C ASN A 337 35.05 -5.58 -19.36
N TYR A 338 34.27 -5.27 -18.34
CA TYR A 338 32.83 -5.19 -18.46
C TYR A 338 32.37 -3.91 -19.19
N ALA A 339 31.19 -3.94 -19.76
CA ALA A 339 30.51 -2.76 -20.27
C ALA A 339 30.20 -1.76 -19.13
N ASN A 340 30.14 -0.49 -19.46
CA ASN A 340 29.64 0.52 -18.53
C ASN A 340 28.18 0.22 -18.15
N ARG A 341 27.84 0.51 -16.91
CA ARG A 341 26.47 0.38 -16.38
C ARG A 341 25.67 1.64 -16.67
N SER A 342 24.36 1.52 -16.67
CA SER A 342 23.43 2.65 -16.67
C SER A 342 23.02 2.98 -15.25
N LEU A 343 22.92 4.27 -14.94
CA LEU A 343 22.39 4.77 -13.68
C LEU A 343 21.13 5.60 -13.94
N ASP A 344 20.05 5.21 -13.28
CA ASP A 344 18.82 6.02 -13.16
C ASP A 344 18.66 6.44 -11.70
N ARG A 345 18.38 7.73 -11.45
CA ARG A 345 18.19 8.30 -10.12
C ARG A 345 16.96 9.20 -10.09
N ASP A 346 16.11 8.97 -9.09
CA ASP A 346 14.97 9.81 -8.79
C ASP A 346 15.06 10.33 -7.36
N GLU A 347 14.93 11.65 -7.18
CA GLU A 347 14.87 12.32 -5.88
C GLU A 347 13.52 13.00 -5.71
N TYR A 348 12.94 12.88 -4.51
CA TYR A 348 11.63 13.40 -4.19
C TYR A 348 11.68 14.27 -2.94
N THR A 349 10.99 15.41 -2.99
CA THR A 349 10.77 16.27 -1.83
C THR A 349 9.31 16.69 -1.82
N SER A 350 8.58 16.23 -0.81
CA SER A 350 7.15 16.47 -0.72
C SER A 350 6.76 17.00 0.65
N TYR A 351 5.77 17.86 0.68
CA TYR A 351 5.20 18.46 1.89
C TYR A 351 3.69 18.34 1.85
N GLY A 352 3.11 17.97 2.97
CA GLY A 352 1.67 17.87 3.12
C GLY A 352 1.18 18.42 4.45
N ALA A 353 0.01 19.05 4.43
CA ALA A 353 -0.75 19.43 5.60
C ALA A 353 -2.20 18.94 5.43
N GLU A 354 -2.70 18.27 6.45
CA GLU A 354 -4.08 17.76 6.48
C GLU A 354 -4.76 18.17 7.78
N PHE A 355 -6.00 18.63 7.64
CA PHE A 355 -6.92 18.87 8.75
C PHE A 355 -8.10 17.93 8.61
N ARG A 356 -8.54 17.36 9.72
CA ARG A 356 -9.79 16.59 9.82
C ARG A 356 -10.51 16.94 11.09
N SER A 357 -11.83 17.02 11.00
CA SER A 357 -12.67 17.20 12.17
C SER A 357 -13.90 16.32 12.06
N GLY A 358 -14.31 15.76 13.17
CA GLY A 358 -15.50 14.93 13.29
C GLY A 358 -16.45 15.47 14.34
N LEU A 359 -17.73 15.44 14.01
CA LEU A 359 -18.82 15.79 14.89
C LEU A 359 -19.73 14.56 15.07
N ASN A 360 -20.06 14.24 16.31
CA ASN A 360 -21.01 13.20 16.68
C ASN A 360 -22.17 13.84 17.43
N ALA A 361 -23.27 14.11 16.74
CA ALA A 361 -24.39 14.87 17.29
C ALA A 361 -25.63 14.01 17.51
N PHE A 362 -26.58 14.50 18.30
CA PHE A 362 -27.89 13.90 18.56
C PHE A 362 -27.84 12.43 19.02
N ASN A 363 -26.95 12.12 19.97
CA ASN A 363 -26.75 10.75 20.47
C ASN A 363 -26.38 9.78 19.34
N GLU A 364 -25.37 10.12 18.55
CA GLU A 364 -24.83 9.34 17.42
C GLU A 364 -25.81 9.19 16.23
N LYS A 365 -26.94 9.90 16.23
CA LYS A 365 -27.83 9.88 15.06
C LYS A 365 -27.26 10.61 13.86
N TRP A 366 -26.43 11.61 14.09
CA TRP A 366 -25.76 12.37 13.02
C TRP A 366 -24.26 12.45 13.26
N GLN A 367 -23.50 11.90 12.36
CA GLN A 367 -22.05 11.88 12.38
C GLN A 367 -21.55 12.58 11.12
N THR A 368 -20.64 13.55 11.31
CA THR A 368 -20.05 14.34 10.22
C THR A 368 -18.54 14.24 10.28
N SER A 369 -17.89 14.11 9.15
CA SER A 369 -16.44 14.24 8.97
C SER A 369 -16.15 15.27 7.90
N VAL A 370 -15.31 16.25 8.21
CA VAL A 370 -14.83 17.25 7.27
C VAL A 370 -13.32 17.25 7.24
N GLY A 371 -12.74 17.63 6.11
CA GLY A 371 -11.28 17.75 6.05
C GLY A 371 -10.80 18.61 4.90
N LEU A 372 -9.56 19.07 5.07
CA LEU A 372 -8.80 19.87 4.11
C LEU A 372 -7.43 19.22 3.92
N ARG A 373 -6.90 19.31 2.72
CA ARG A 373 -5.55 18.88 2.39
C ARG A 373 -4.88 19.91 1.49
N ILE A 374 -3.61 20.18 1.80
CA ILE A 374 -2.68 20.90 0.93
C ILE A 374 -1.45 20.02 0.77
N PHE A 375 -1.01 19.84 -0.46
CA PHE A 375 0.16 19.02 -0.77
C PHE A 375 0.96 19.65 -1.90
N ARG A 376 2.28 19.54 -1.81
CA ARG A 376 3.22 19.86 -2.88
C ARG A 376 4.28 18.78 -2.95
N GLY A 377 4.46 18.18 -4.13
CA GLY A 377 5.51 17.23 -4.45
C GLY A 377 6.43 17.78 -5.53
N ASN A 378 7.73 17.60 -5.34
CA ASN A 378 8.76 17.83 -6.34
C ASN A 378 9.47 16.51 -6.61
N MET A 379 9.67 16.16 -7.88
CA MET A 379 10.45 15.03 -8.30
C MET A 379 11.54 15.51 -9.27
N PHE A 380 12.79 15.18 -8.96
CA PHE A 380 13.91 15.36 -9.87
C PHE A 380 14.35 13.99 -10.38
N ARG A 381 14.27 13.79 -11.69
CA ARG A 381 14.57 12.53 -12.37
C ARG A 381 15.76 12.66 -13.28
N GLN A 382 16.75 11.80 -13.09
CA GLN A 382 17.93 11.68 -13.93
C GLN A 382 18.06 10.24 -14.44
N GLN A 383 18.13 10.04 -15.75
CA GLN A 383 18.13 8.70 -16.34
C GLN A 383 19.24 8.55 -17.40
N GLN A 384 19.63 7.28 -17.63
CA GLN A 384 20.60 6.88 -18.64
C GLN A 384 22.02 7.45 -18.40
N GLY A 385 22.36 7.79 -17.14
CA GLY A 385 23.72 8.18 -16.79
C GLY A 385 24.70 7.03 -17.04
N ILE A 386 25.88 7.33 -17.59
CA ILE A 386 26.93 6.34 -17.87
C ILE A 386 27.74 6.15 -16.60
N ALA A 387 27.46 5.09 -15.83
CA ALA A 387 28.23 4.72 -14.66
C ALA A 387 29.44 3.84 -15.01
N ASN A 388 30.33 3.66 -14.05
CA ASN A 388 31.52 2.84 -14.23
C ASN A 388 31.20 1.36 -14.54
N ASN A 389 32.19 0.62 -14.99
CA ASN A 389 32.11 -0.81 -15.31
C ASN A 389 32.41 -1.73 -14.12
N GLY A 390 32.46 -1.21 -12.89
CA GLY A 390 32.74 -1.97 -11.67
C GLY A 390 31.64 -2.96 -11.30
N SER A 391 31.93 -3.84 -10.35
CA SER A 391 31.02 -4.87 -9.85
C SER A 391 30.23 -4.45 -8.60
N THR A 392 30.73 -3.50 -7.83
CA THR A 392 30.10 -3.03 -6.58
C THR A 392 29.13 -1.87 -6.85
N TYR A 393 28.24 -1.60 -5.90
CA TYR A 393 27.38 -0.42 -5.97
C TYR A 393 28.21 0.85 -5.91
N SER A 394 28.01 1.72 -6.88
CA SER A 394 28.63 3.05 -6.95
C SER A 394 27.87 3.94 -7.93
N GLU A 395 27.47 5.12 -7.52
CA GLU A 395 26.81 6.12 -8.36
C GLU A 395 27.79 7.03 -9.12
N ASN A 396 29.07 6.69 -9.12
CA ASN A 396 30.07 7.45 -9.87
C ASN A 396 29.86 7.30 -11.37
N LEU A 397 29.69 8.43 -12.05
CA LEU A 397 29.54 8.50 -13.49
C LEU A 397 30.91 8.62 -14.18
N VAL A 398 31.03 8.01 -15.34
CA VAL A 398 32.15 8.19 -16.26
C VAL A 398 32.04 9.54 -17.02
N ASP A 399 30.80 9.84 -17.45
CA ASP A 399 30.41 11.16 -17.95
C ASP A 399 29.47 11.78 -16.91
N PRO A 400 29.76 12.97 -16.35
CA PRO A 400 28.93 13.59 -15.31
C PRO A 400 27.53 14.00 -15.78
N LYS A 401 27.22 13.83 -17.06
CA LYS A 401 25.92 14.20 -17.63
C LYS A 401 24.94 13.04 -17.62
N PHE A 402 23.69 13.37 -17.34
CA PHE A 402 22.55 12.49 -17.60
C PHE A 402 21.89 12.93 -18.91
N PRO A 403 21.77 12.03 -19.91
CA PRO A 403 21.08 12.35 -21.14
C PRO A 403 19.65 12.82 -20.90
N ARG A 404 18.96 12.24 -19.93
CA ARG A 404 17.62 12.62 -19.51
C ARG A 404 17.65 13.21 -18.10
N SER A 405 17.22 14.46 -17.97
CA SER A 405 17.14 15.18 -16.70
C SER A 405 15.86 16.01 -16.65
N LEU A 406 14.96 15.66 -15.74
CA LEU A 406 13.58 16.15 -15.70
C LEU A 406 13.23 16.60 -14.29
N ASN A 407 12.49 17.68 -14.20
CA ASN A 407 11.92 18.20 -12.98
C ASN A 407 10.40 18.20 -13.09
N PHE A 408 9.71 17.68 -12.09
CA PHE A 408 8.26 17.64 -12.01
C PHE A 408 7.78 18.27 -10.71
N VAL A 409 6.74 19.05 -10.80
CA VAL A 409 6.09 19.68 -9.65
C VAL A 409 4.61 19.34 -9.69
N ASN A 410 4.08 18.95 -8.55
CA ASN A 410 2.66 18.72 -8.36
C ASN A 410 2.16 19.49 -7.14
N GLN A 411 1.01 20.16 -7.29
CA GLN A 411 0.33 20.87 -6.22
C GLN A 411 -1.09 20.36 -6.15
N ASN A 412 -1.54 20.04 -4.94
CA ASN A 412 -2.90 19.59 -4.71
C ASN A 412 -3.53 20.34 -3.55
N PHE A 413 -4.73 20.82 -3.77
CA PHE A 413 -5.64 21.25 -2.71
C PHE A 413 -6.90 20.41 -2.79
N SER A 414 -7.38 19.93 -1.65
CA SER A 414 -8.66 19.24 -1.61
C SER A 414 -9.42 19.50 -0.32
N ALA A 415 -10.75 19.46 -0.43
CA ALA A 415 -11.67 19.58 0.68
C ALA A 415 -12.74 18.49 0.59
N PHE A 416 -13.16 17.94 1.71
CA PHE A 416 -14.23 16.95 1.74
C PHE A 416 -15.19 17.18 2.89
N ILE A 417 -16.41 16.70 2.70
CA ILE A 417 -17.43 16.55 3.72
C ILE A 417 -18.13 15.20 3.55
N GLU A 418 -18.25 14.45 4.62
CA GLU A 418 -19.06 13.23 4.68
C GLU A 418 -19.98 13.27 5.88
N ASN A 419 -21.18 12.75 5.69
CA ASN A 419 -22.21 12.66 6.73
C ASN A 419 -22.74 11.23 6.81
N ALA A 420 -23.06 10.77 8.01
CA ALA A 420 -23.87 9.59 8.23
C ALA A 420 -25.07 9.93 9.13
N LEU A 421 -26.23 9.49 8.71
CA LEU A 421 -27.48 9.67 9.40
C LEU A 421 -28.06 8.31 9.81
N SER A 422 -28.22 8.08 11.10
CA SER A 422 -28.93 6.92 11.64
C SER A 422 -30.44 7.23 11.65
N ILE A 423 -31.13 6.79 10.59
CA ILE A 423 -32.60 6.95 10.44
C ILE A 423 -33.32 6.13 11.52
N SER A 424 -32.78 4.97 11.84
CA SER A 424 -33.21 4.13 12.95
C SER A 424 -31.99 3.47 13.60
N PRO A 425 -32.14 2.81 14.77
CA PRO A 425 -31.03 2.06 15.38
C PRO A 425 -30.48 0.94 14.48
N LYS A 426 -31.23 0.52 13.48
CA LYS A 426 -30.85 -0.55 12.55
C LYS A 426 -30.42 -0.05 11.18
N PHE A 427 -30.78 1.18 10.78
CA PHE A 427 -30.57 1.67 9.44
C PHE A 427 -29.81 3.00 9.43
N LYS A 428 -28.69 3.03 8.71
CA LYS A 428 -27.80 4.19 8.56
C LYS A 428 -27.57 4.50 7.09
N LEU A 429 -27.67 5.76 6.72
CA LEU A 429 -27.27 6.29 5.43
C LEU A 429 -25.97 7.10 5.58
N ALA A 430 -25.08 7.01 4.62
CA ALA A 430 -23.86 7.79 4.56
C ALA A 430 -23.70 8.40 3.18
N GLY A 431 -23.11 9.59 3.10
CA GLY A 431 -22.81 10.23 1.81
C GLY A 431 -21.89 11.40 2.00
N GLY A 432 -21.21 11.78 0.92
CA GLY A 432 -20.27 12.88 0.97
C GLY A 432 -19.78 13.32 -0.40
N LEU A 433 -19.06 14.41 -0.37
CA LEU A 433 -18.46 15.07 -1.53
C LEU A 433 -17.00 15.38 -1.22
N ARG A 434 -16.18 15.36 -2.26
CA ARG A 434 -14.79 15.81 -2.22
C ARG A 434 -14.50 16.69 -3.44
N TYR A 435 -13.92 17.85 -3.21
CA TYR A 435 -13.36 18.70 -4.23
C TYR A 435 -11.87 18.45 -4.36
N GLU A 436 -11.39 18.36 -5.58
CA GLU A 436 -9.97 18.26 -5.94
C GLU A 436 -9.57 19.40 -6.86
N TYR A 437 -8.41 19.99 -6.56
CA TYR A 437 -7.68 20.93 -7.41
C TYR A 437 -6.25 20.44 -7.51
N ILE A 438 -5.78 20.18 -8.73
CA ILE A 438 -4.47 19.61 -9.01
C ILE A 438 -3.79 20.40 -10.11
N LEU A 439 -2.57 20.86 -9.87
CA LEU A 439 -1.70 21.49 -10.86
C LEU A 439 -0.44 20.65 -11.00
N SER A 440 -0.20 20.10 -12.19
CA SER A 440 1.02 19.33 -12.52
C SER A 440 1.81 20.05 -13.59
N GLN A 441 3.12 20.12 -13.41
CA GLN A 441 4.08 20.80 -14.28
C GLN A 441 5.30 19.89 -14.47
N GLY A 442 5.97 20.02 -15.61
CA GLY A 442 7.20 19.30 -15.88
C GLY A 442 8.08 20.04 -16.87
N ASP A 443 9.39 20.05 -16.60
CA ASP A 443 10.41 20.65 -17.46
C ASP A 443 11.71 19.87 -17.43
N GLY A 444 12.64 20.19 -18.34
CA GLY A 444 13.97 19.60 -18.37
C GLY A 444 14.45 19.22 -19.76
N PHE A 445 15.20 18.12 -19.84
CA PHE A 445 15.81 17.62 -21.07
C PHE A 445 15.52 16.12 -21.24
N LEU A 446 15.15 15.70 -22.48
CA LEU A 446 14.89 14.31 -22.82
C LEU A 446 16.14 13.56 -23.28
N ASP A 447 16.95 14.17 -24.18
CA ASP A 447 18.15 13.56 -24.74
C ASP A 447 19.23 14.64 -24.91
N ASN A 448 19.94 14.97 -23.83
CA ASN A 448 21.01 15.99 -23.75
C ASN A 448 20.64 17.39 -24.30
N ASN A 449 19.97 17.48 -25.45
CA ASN A 449 19.69 18.72 -26.17
C ASN A 449 18.20 18.97 -26.45
N SER A 450 17.33 17.96 -26.26
CA SER A 450 15.88 18.08 -26.51
C SER A 450 15.20 18.63 -25.27
N LYS A 451 14.92 19.93 -25.27
CA LYS A 451 14.19 20.58 -24.17
C LYS A 451 12.78 19.99 -24.07
N PHE A 452 12.42 19.59 -22.87
CA PHE A 452 11.08 19.16 -22.49
C PHE A 452 10.40 20.27 -21.68
N LEU A 453 9.17 20.58 -22.05
CA LEU A 453 8.29 21.45 -21.29
C LEU A 453 6.90 20.86 -21.39
N SER A 454 6.35 20.35 -20.29
CA SER A 454 4.94 20.00 -20.21
C SER A 454 4.13 21.27 -19.96
N PRO A 455 3.05 21.51 -20.71
CA PRO A 455 2.12 22.60 -20.36
C PRO A 455 1.58 22.38 -18.94
N ASP A 456 1.24 23.48 -18.28
CA ASP A 456 0.57 23.44 -16.98
C ASP A 456 -0.75 22.67 -17.09
N ARG A 457 -0.85 21.59 -16.31
CA ARG A 457 -2.03 20.73 -16.27
C ARG A 457 -2.86 21.05 -15.04
N LEU A 458 -3.78 21.99 -15.20
CA LEU A 458 -4.75 22.33 -14.17
C LEU A 458 -6.00 21.44 -14.30
N ARG A 459 -6.36 20.75 -13.22
CA ARG A 459 -7.54 19.88 -13.15
C ARG A 459 -8.33 20.21 -11.89
N SER A 460 -9.64 20.35 -12.02
CA SER A 460 -10.52 20.56 -10.88
C SER A 460 -11.84 19.84 -11.07
N PHE A 461 -12.31 19.15 -10.05
CA PHE A 461 -13.53 18.34 -10.12
C PHE A 461 -14.05 17.95 -8.74
N ILE A 462 -15.30 17.47 -8.72
CA ILE A 462 -15.95 16.96 -7.53
C ILE A 462 -16.11 15.44 -7.66
N LEU A 463 -15.81 14.72 -6.57
CA LEU A 463 -16.12 13.32 -6.40
C LEU A 463 -17.26 13.17 -5.38
N TRP A 464 -18.06 12.13 -5.56
CA TRP A 464 -19.14 11.80 -4.64
C TRP A 464 -19.08 10.36 -4.19
N GLY A 465 -19.70 10.08 -3.05
CA GLY A 465 -19.90 8.72 -2.55
C GLY A 465 -21.15 8.68 -1.69
N VAL A 466 -21.89 7.57 -1.81
CA VAL A 466 -23.07 7.29 -1.02
C VAL A 466 -23.04 5.84 -0.55
N GLY A 467 -23.67 5.57 0.58
CA GLY A 467 -23.77 4.22 1.11
C GLY A 467 -24.91 4.07 2.11
N ALA A 468 -25.29 2.83 2.33
CA ALA A 468 -26.29 2.46 3.32
C ALA A 468 -25.83 1.22 4.09
N SER A 469 -26.18 1.15 5.36
CA SER A 469 -26.02 -0.07 6.14
C SER A 469 -27.30 -0.39 6.94
N PHE A 470 -27.64 -1.68 6.98
CA PHE A 470 -28.76 -2.22 7.72
C PHE A 470 -28.27 -3.28 8.69
N LYS A 471 -28.46 -3.07 9.98
CA LYS A 471 -28.06 -3.97 11.08
C LYS A 471 -29.32 -4.58 11.72
N PRO A 472 -29.89 -5.63 11.14
CA PRO A 472 -31.10 -6.29 11.74
C PRO A 472 -30.79 -6.83 13.13
N SER A 473 -29.57 -7.24 13.40
CA SER A 473 -29.08 -7.69 14.71
C SER A 473 -27.62 -7.26 14.92
N SER A 474 -27.11 -7.43 16.13
CA SER A 474 -25.68 -7.22 16.45
C SER A 474 -24.73 -8.21 15.75
N ALA A 475 -25.28 -9.30 15.20
CA ALA A 475 -24.52 -10.35 14.54
C ALA A 475 -24.48 -10.22 13.01
N LEU A 476 -25.28 -9.33 12.42
CA LEU A 476 -25.41 -9.19 10.97
C LEU A 476 -25.54 -7.72 10.57
N GLU A 477 -24.74 -7.33 9.60
CA GLU A 477 -24.84 -6.06 8.87
C GLU A 477 -24.89 -6.35 7.37
N ILE A 478 -25.86 -5.73 6.70
CA ILE A 478 -25.93 -5.63 5.25
C ILE A 478 -25.49 -4.21 4.89
N TYR A 479 -24.53 -4.06 3.99
CA TYR A 479 -24.04 -2.76 3.59
C TYR A 479 -23.90 -2.66 2.07
N GLY A 480 -24.02 -1.45 1.56
CA GLY A 480 -23.77 -1.18 0.16
C GLY A 480 -23.28 0.24 -0.02
N ASN A 481 -22.42 0.46 -1.01
CA ASN A 481 -21.95 1.77 -1.36
C ASN A 481 -21.71 1.92 -2.87
N ALA A 482 -21.79 3.17 -3.33
CA ALA A 482 -21.37 3.60 -4.65
C ALA A 482 -20.47 4.82 -4.48
N SER A 483 -19.34 4.87 -5.19
CA SER A 483 -18.38 5.97 -5.05
C SER A 483 -17.57 6.19 -6.32
N GLN A 484 -17.26 7.46 -6.56
CA GLN A 484 -16.31 7.86 -7.60
C GLN A 484 -14.89 7.92 -7.06
N SER A 485 -13.94 7.54 -7.90
CA SER A 485 -12.52 7.78 -7.72
C SER A 485 -11.86 8.07 -9.08
N PHE A 486 -10.58 8.35 -9.09
CA PHE A 486 -9.86 8.62 -10.33
C PHE A 486 -8.39 8.17 -10.21
N ARG A 487 -7.77 7.89 -11.35
CA ARG A 487 -6.33 7.73 -11.46
C ARG A 487 -5.77 9.03 -12.01
N PRO A 488 -4.95 9.76 -11.23
CA PRO A 488 -4.34 10.99 -11.72
C PRO A 488 -3.38 10.70 -12.87
N ILE A 489 -3.22 11.68 -13.76
CA ILE A 489 -2.15 11.68 -14.76
C ILE A 489 -0.82 11.65 -14.00
N SER A 490 -0.03 10.60 -14.21
CA SER A 490 1.29 10.47 -13.61
C SER A 490 2.35 11.26 -14.40
N PHE A 491 3.49 11.54 -13.77
CA PHE A 491 4.61 12.15 -14.48
C PHE A 491 5.09 11.33 -15.68
N SER A 492 4.98 10.01 -15.62
CA SER A 492 5.27 9.13 -16.76
C SER A 492 4.26 9.26 -17.91
N ASP A 493 3.02 9.67 -17.63
CA ASP A 493 2.02 9.92 -18.65
C ASP A 493 2.27 11.25 -19.39
N LEU A 494 2.96 12.19 -18.74
CA LEU A 494 3.35 13.48 -19.33
C LEU A 494 4.57 13.37 -20.25
N LEU A 495 5.30 12.25 -20.21
CA LEU A 495 6.53 12.06 -20.96
C LEU A 495 6.27 11.36 -22.30
N PRO A 496 6.71 11.92 -23.44
CA PRO A 496 6.79 11.17 -24.67
C PRO A 496 7.83 10.06 -24.56
N SER A 497 7.57 8.91 -25.21
CA SER A 497 8.49 7.76 -25.17
C SER A 497 9.74 8.01 -26.01
N SER A 498 9.61 8.81 -27.07
CA SER A 498 10.70 9.29 -27.93
C SER A 498 10.50 10.78 -28.27
N THR A 499 11.49 11.40 -28.92
CA THR A 499 11.43 12.82 -29.35
C THR A 499 10.39 13.07 -30.44
N THR A 500 9.93 12.05 -31.13
CA THR A 500 8.89 12.13 -32.16
C THR A 500 7.48 11.90 -31.62
N ASP A 501 7.36 11.29 -30.45
CA ASP A 501 6.06 10.98 -29.85
C ASP A 501 5.40 12.22 -29.25
N VAL A 502 4.09 12.19 -29.19
CA VAL A 502 3.28 13.30 -28.72
C VAL A 502 2.37 12.88 -27.57
N VAL A 503 2.27 13.72 -26.57
CA VAL A 503 1.29 13.57 -25.48
C VAL A 503 0.14 14.54 -25.77
N ASP A 504 -1.08 14.01 -25.68
CA ASP A 504 -2.31 14.78 -25.86
C ASP A 504 -2.34 16.00 -24.93
N LEU A 505 -2.60 17.18 -25.50
CA LEU A 505 -2.74 18.39 -24.71
C LEU A 505 -3.97 18.36 -23.80
N ASP A 506 -5.02 17.63 -24.20
CA ASP A 506 -6.28 17.47 -23.45
C ASP A 506 -6.34 16.16 -22.67
N LEU A 507 -5.19 15.51 -22.41
CA LEU A 507 -5.12 14.29 -21.61
C LEU A 507 -5.81 14.48 -20.27
N LYS A 508 -6.74 13.59 -19.93
CA LYS A 508 -7.57 13.64 -18.73
C LYS A 508 -7.15 12.56 -17.71
N ASP A 509 -7.44 12.82 -16.44
CA ASP A 509 -7.38 11.78 -15.41
C ASP A 509 -8.40 10.68 -15.74
N ALA A 510 -7.98 9.43 -15.62
CA ALA A 510 -8.90 8.31 -15.81
C ALA A 510 -9.89 8.23 -14.63
N ARG A 511 -11.16 7.97 -14.92
CA ARG A 511 -12.25 7.95 -13.95
C ARG A 511 -12.63 6.53 -13.56
N SER A 512 -13.12 6.37 -12.34
CA SER A 512 -13.71 5.09 -11.95
C SER A 512 -14.97 5.27 -11.12
N LEU A 513 -15.86 4.28 -11.24
CA LEU A 513 -17.06 4.13 -10.45
C LEU A 513 -17.05 2.76 -9.78
N ASN A 514 -17.13 2.75 -8.46
CA ASN A 514 -17.15 1.55 -7.64
C ASN A 514 -18.52 1.31 -7.03
N PHE A 515 -18.99 0.08 -7.11
CA PHE A 515 -20.16 -0.42 -6.39
C PHE A 515 -19.76 -1.62 -5.54
N ASP A 516 -20.15 -1.61 -4.29
CA ASP A 516 -20.00 -2.73 -3.37
C ASP A 516 -21.35 -3.02 -2.70
N LEU A 517 -21.73 -4.30 -2.62
CA LEU A 517 -22.83 -4.78 -1.82
C LEU A 517 -22.38 -5.99 -1.02
N GLY A 518 -22.55 -5.97 0.29
CA GLY A 518 -22.03 -7.04 1.12
C GLY A 518 -22.83 -7.29 2.39
N ILE A 519 -22.52 -8.43 2.97
CA ILE A 519 -22.98 -8.86 4.28
C ILE A 519 -21.78 -9.16 5.16
N ARG A 520 -21.78 -8.69 6.39
CA ARG A 520 -20.74 -9.02 7.36
C ARG A 520 -21.33 -9.23 8.73
N GLY A 521 -20.64 -10.01 9.54
CA GLY A 521 -21.12 -10.24 10.88
C GLY A 521 -20.20 -11.10 11.73
N LYS A 522 -20.65 -11.28 12.98
CA LYS A 522 -19.98 -12.14 13.96
C LYS A 522 -21.02 -12.80 14.85
N LYS A 523 -20.77 -14.03 15.28
CA LYS A 523 -21.56 -14.71 16.30
C LYS A 523 -20.64 -15.15 17.44
N GLY A 524 -20.80 -14.51 18.61
CA GLY A 524 -19.87 -14.68 19.72
C GLY A 524 -18.43 -14.35 19.32
N ASN A 525 -17.48 -15.13 19.86
CA ASN A 525 -16.07 -15.06 19.50
C ASN A 525 -15.64 -16.23 18.58
N PHE A 526 -16.60 -17.02 18.08
CA PHE A 526 -16.32 -18.26 17.37
C PHE A 526 -16.65 -18.24 15.87
N LEU A 527 -17.39 -17.26 15.39
CA LEU A 527 -17.70 -17.12 13.97
C LEU A 527 -17.62 -15.65 13.54
N ARG A 528 -16.91 -15.42 12.45
CA ARG A 528 -16.85 -14.16 11.73
C ARG A 528 -16.95 -14.40 10.23
N TYR A 529 -17.66 -13.53 9.53
CA TYR A 529 -17.76 -13.58 8.07
C TYR A 529 -17.92 -12.17 7.48
N ASP A 530 -17.45 -12.02 6.25
CA ASP A 530 -17.66 -10.86 5.39
C ASP A 530 -17.69 -11.34 3.94
N MET A 531 -18.81 -11.15 3.26
CA MET A 531 -19.00 -11.49 1.85
C MET A 531 -19.49 -10.26 1.11
N SER A 532 -18.91 -9.97 -0.03
CA SER A 532 -19.35 -8.87 -0.90
C SER A 532 -19.27 -9.23 -2.37
N VAL A 533 -20.14 -8.62 -3.14
CA VAL A 533 -20.04 -8.52 -4.60
C VAL A 533 -19.64 -7.09 -4.94
N TYR A 534 -18.85 -6.93 -6.01
CA TYR A 534 -18.42 -5.62 -6.45
C TYR A 534 -18.53 -5.47 -7.96
N PHE A 535 -18.65 -4.23 -8.39
CA PHE A 535 -18.50 -3.81 -9.77
C PHE A 535 -17.64 -2.53 -9.80
N LEU A 536 -16.57 -2.57 -10.58
CA LEU A 536 -15.65 -1.45 -10.81
C LEU A 536 -15.62 -1.16 -12.30
N GLU A 537 -16.03 0.03 -12.69
CA GLU A 537 -15.86 0.58 -14.03
C GLU A 537 -14.69 1.57 -14.04
N PHE A 538 -13.88 1.50 -15.09
CA PHE A 538 -12.72 2.35 -15.26
C PHE A 538 -12.75 2.95 -16.67
N THR A 539 -13.00 4.24 -16.80
CA THR A 539 -13.11 4.98 -18.06
C THR A 539 -11.93 5.92 -18.28
N ASP A 540 -11.80 6.44 -19.49
CA ASP A 540 -10.71 7.33 -19.89
C ASP A 540 -9.31 6.75 -19.61
N ARG A 541 -9.14 5.44 -19.79
CA ARG A 541 -7.82 4.79 -19.60
C ARG A 541 -6.79 5.41 -20.55
N ILE A 542 -5.63 5.73 -20.01
CA ILE A 542 -4.54 6.32 -20.80
C ILE A 542 -3.79 5.21 -21.54
N GLY A 543 -3.54 5.44 -22.81
CA GLY A 543 -2.80 4.53 -23.69
C GLY A 543 -2.16 5.27 -24.86
N ASN A 544 -1.58 4.51 -25.79
CA ASN A 544 -0.90 5.05 -26.98
C ASN A 544 -1.57 4.60 -28.26
N LEU A 545 -1.80 5.54 -29.19
CA LEU A 545 -2.19 5.29 -30.58
C LEU A 545 -0.99 5.46 -31.51
N SER A 546 -0.89 4.64 -32.55
CA SER A 546 0.05 4.88 -33.67
C SER A 546 -0.57 5.86 -34.63
N MET A 547 0.09 6.98 -34.83
CA MET A 547 -0.30 8.04 -35.77
C MET A 547 0.77 8.19 -36.84
N LYS A 548 0.43 8.82 -37.97
CA LYS A 548 1.39 9.21 -39.01
C LYS A 548 1.41 10.73 -39.10
N ASN A 549 2.61 11.30 -39.18
CA ASN A 549 2.77 12.72 -39.46
C ASN A 549 2.61 13.01 -40.97
N SER A 550 2.67 14.29 -41.34
CA SER A 550 2.58 14.73 -42.74
C SER A 550 3.61 14.07 -43.69
N ASN A 551 4.73 13.60 -43.15
CA ASN A 551 5.80 12.91 -43.88
C ASN A 551 5.64 11.38 -43.86
N SER A 552 4.46 10.86 -43.47
CA SER A 552 4.15 9.41 -43.37
C SER A 552 4.99 8.67 -42.30
N GLN A 553 5.70 9.37 -41.43
CA GLN A 553 6.47 8.76 -40.33
C GLN A 553 5.53 8.42 -39.18
N SER A 554 5.62 7.20 -38.65
CA SER A 554 4.83 6.76 -37.50
C SER A 554 5.36 7.35 -36.20
N TYR A 555 4.46 7.77 -35.31
CA TYR A 555 4.75 8.21 -33.97
C TYR A 555 3.66 7.73 -33.01
N LEU A 556 3.96 7.68 -31.71
CA LEU A 556 2.98 7.35 -30.68
C LEU A 556 2.30 8.63 -30.16
N TYR A 557 0.97 8.61 -30.17
CA TYR A 557 0.12 9.65 -29.61
C TYR A 557 -0.52 9.13 -28.33
N ARG A 558 -0.08 9.65 -27.17
CA ARG A 558 -0.61 9.27 -25.85
C ARG A 558 -1.86 10.07 -25.54
N THR A 559 -2.98 9.39 -25.33
CA THR A 559 -4.28 10.01 -25.05
C THR A 559 -5.16 9.07 -24.22
N ASN A 560 -6.38 9.49 -23.91
CA ASN A 560 -7.40 8.66 -23.27
C ASN A 560 -8.07 7.79 -24.33
N LEU A 561 -7.95 6.47 -24.19
CA LEU A 561 -8.32 5.54 -25.26
C LEU A 561 -9.49 4.62 -24.93
N GLY A 562 -9.67 4.25 -23.67
CA GLY A 562 -10.51 3.10 -23.47
C GLY A 562 -11.15 3.00 -22.09
N SER A 563 -11.86 1.89 -21.95
CA SER A 563 -12.52 1.51 -20.71
C SER A 563 -12.28 0.05 -20.37
N SER A 564 -12.45 -0.27 -19.11
CA SER A 564 -12.42 -1.63 -18.60
C SER A 564 -13.38 -1.78 -17.44
N SER A 565 -13.88 -3.00 -17.24
CA SER A 565 -14.70 -3.32 -16.09
C SER A 565 -14.15 -4.52 -15.33
N SER A 566 -14.41 -4.53 -14.04
CA SER A 566 -14.07 -5.63 -13.15
C SER A 566 -15.25 -5.93 -12.26
N LYS A 567 -15.66 -7.17 -12.20
CA LYS A 567 -16.74 -7.66 -11.33
C LYS A 567 -16.33 -8.92 -10.63
N GLY A 568 -16.80 -9.10 -9.41
CA GLY A 568 -16.39 -10.29 -8.66
C GLY A 568 -17.03 -10.44 -7.31
N ILE A 569 -16.55 -11.46 -6.60
CA ILE A 569 -17.00 -11.85 -5.27
C ILE A 569 -15.79 -11.90 -4.35
N GLU A 570 -15.91 -11.32 -3.18
CA GLU A 570 -14.92 -11.36 -2.10
C GLU A 570 -15.57 -11.99 -0.86
N LEU A 571 -15.01 -13.08 -0.35
CA LEU A 571 -15.49 -13.78 0.83
C LEU A 571 -14.35 -14.00 1.83
N TYR A 572 -14.59 -13.64 3.07
CA TYR A 572 -13.81 -14.07 4.23
C TYR A 572 -14.73 -14.72 5.25
N ALA A 573 -14.32 -15.87 5.76
CA ALA A 573 -14.96 -16.51 6.89
C ALA A 573 -13.90 -17.09 7.83
N GLU A 574 -14.12 -16.98 9.13
CA GLU A 574 -13.27 -17.54 10.18
C GLU A 574 -14.14 -18.13 11.27
N MET A 575 -13.84 -19.38 11.69
CA MET A 575 -14.58 -20.05 12.76
C MET A 575 -13.64 -20.77 13.74
N ASP A 576 -14.12 -20.90 14.98
CA ASP A 576 -13.54 -21.76 16.02
C ASP A 576 -14.47 -22.93 16.33
N PRO A 577 -14.27 -24.11 15.73
CA PRO A 577 -15.12 -25.27 15.93
C PRO A 577 -15.08 -25.81 17.37
N ILE A 578 -13.98 -25.67 18.12
CA ILE A 578 -13.91 -26.09 19.52
C ILE A 578 -14.88 -25.25 20.36
N SER A 579 -14.87 -23.92 20.18
CA SER A 579 -15.79 -23.03 20.89
C SER A 579 -17.25 -23.27 20.52
N ILE A 580 -17.54 -23.70 19.29
CA ILE A 580 -18.89 -24.07 18.85
C ILE A 580 -19.39 -25.35 19.55
N LEU A 581 -18.53 -26.40 19.61
CA LEU A 581 -18.92 -27.72 20.10
C LEU A 581 -18.92 -27.81 21.63
N HIS A 582 -17.96 -27.19 22.29
CA HIS A 582 -17.70 -27.38 23.73
C HIS A 582 -17.90 -26.12 24.58
N GLY A 583 -18.18 -24.95 23.96
CA GLY A 583 -18.40 -23.69 24.67
C GLY A 583 -17.21 -23.18 25.50
N SER A 584 -16.08 -23.86 25.48
CA SER A 584 -14.90 -23.52 26.30
C SER A 584 -13.57 -23.78 25.59
N SER A 585 -12.55 -23.04 26.00
CA SER A 585 -11.17 -23.20 25.49
C SER A 585 -10.35 -24.27 26.23
N ARG A 586 -10.97 -25.20 26.97
CA ARG A 586 -10.24 -26.25 27.73
C ARG A 586 -9.32 -27.09 26.84
N TYR A 587 -9.74 -27.33 25.60
CA TYR A 587 -8.98 -28.12 24.63
C TYR A 587 -8.15 -27.24 23.67
N GLY A 588 -7.96 -25.95 24.02
CA GLY A 588 -7.32 -24.98 23.16
C GLY A 588 -8.33 -24.25 22.27
N GLN A 589 -7.81 -23.55 21.26
CA GLN A 589 -8.60 -22.83 20.28
C GLN A 589 -8.16 -23.24 18.87
N ILE A 590 -9.10 -23.57 18.01
CA ILE A 590 -8.86 -23.79 16.59
C ILE A 590 -9.48 -22.61 15.83
N SER A 591 -8.69 -21.91 15.01
CA SER A 591 -9.20 -20.97 14.02
C SER A 591 -9.03 -21.58 12.64
N VAL A 592 -10.13 -21.79 11.96
CA VAL A 592 -10.14 -22.17 10.54
C VAL A 592 -10.64 -20.96 9.76
N PHE A 593 -9.88 -20.54 8.74
CA PHE A 593 -10.32 -19.46 7.86
C PHE A 593 -10.33 -19.87 6.39
N VAL A 594 -11.19 -19.18 5.64
CA VAL A 594 -11.26 -19.23 4.18
C VAL A 594 -11.35 -17.79 3.67
N SER A 595 -10.55 -17.49 2.65
CA SER A 595 -10.52 -16.20 1.96
C SER A 595 -10.59 -16.47 0.46
N VAL A 596 -11.65 -15.98 -0.20
CA VAL A 596 -11.95 -16.23 -1.62
C VAL A 596 -12.06 -14.90 -2.34
N GLY A 597 -11.30 -14.72 -3.38
CA GLY A 597 -11.46 -13.64 -4.35
C GLY A 597 -11.71 -14.21 -5.73
N LEU A 598 -12.90 -13.98 -6.27
CA LEU A 598 -13.24 -14.26 -7.65
C LEU A 598 -13.32 -12.95 -8.41
N ASN A 599 -12.64 -12.86 -9.53
CA ASN A 599 -12.47 -11.64 -10.30
C ASN A 599 -12.64 -11.88 -11.80
N ASN A 600 -13.47 -11.09 -12.44
CA ASN A 600 -13.57 -11.04 -13.90
C ASN A 600 -13.28 -9.61 -14.36
N ALA A 601 -12.03 -9.32 -14.65
CA ALA A 601 -11.54 -8.02 -15.09
C ALA A 601 -11.21 -8.08 -16.59
N VAL A 602 -11.87 -7.24 -17.39
CA VAL A 602 -11.79 -7.24 -18.85
C VAL A 602 -11.70 -5.82 -19.40
N TYR A 603 -11.10 -5.68 -20.57
CA TYR A 603 -11.26 -4.48 -21.40
C TYR A 603 -12.66 -4.47 -22.00
N ASP A 604 -13.38 -3.35 -21.88
CA ASP A 604 -14.68 -3.15 -22.54
C ASP A 604 -14.47 -2.53 -23.92
N ASN A 605 -13.60 -1.53 -24.02
CA ASN A 605 -13.16 -0.91 -25.25
C ASN A 605 -11.73 -0.38 -25.06
N PHE A 606 -10.78 -0.84 -25.86
CA PHE A 606 -9.41 -0.32 -25.81
C PHE A 606 -8.72 -0.56 -27.17
N PRO A 607 -8.78 0.41 -28.08
CA PRO A 607 -8.13 0.29 -29.38
C PRO A 607 -6.62 0.36 -29.25
N LEU A 608 -5.92 -0.53 -29.94
CA LEU A 608 -4.46 -0.55 -30.02
C LEU A 608 -3.97 0.24 -31.24
N THR A 609 -2.68 0.56 -31.20
CA THR A 609 -1.96 1.19 -32.34
C THR A 609 -1.98 0.35 -33.59
N SER A 610 -2.14 -0.97 -33.48
CA SER A 610 -2.29 -1.91 -34.62
C SER A 610 -3.67 -1.84 -35.30
N GLY A 611 -4.64 -1.14 -34.72
CA GLY A 611 -6.04 -1.16 -35.13
C GLY A 611 -6.89 -2.27 -34.51
N GLU A 612 -6.28 -3.20 -33.77
CA GLU A 612 -6.99 -4.20 -32.97
C GLU A 612 -7.67 -3.53 -31.74
N ASN A 613 -8.85 -4.04 -31.36
CA ASN A 613 -9.52 -3.64 -30.14
C ASN A 613 -9.42 -4.77 -29.11
N LEU A 614 -9.00 -4.44 -27.89
CA LEU A 614 -8.86 -5.41 -26.79
C LEU A 614 -10.19 -5.78 -26.12
N ALA A 615 -11.34 -5.37 -26.63
CA ALA A 615 -12.65 -5.66 -26.06
C ALA A 615 -12.80 -7.16 -25.75
N GLY A 616 -13.17 -7.49 -24.51
CA GLY A 616 -13.31 -8.87 -24.01
C GLY A 616 -12.01 -9.54 -23.57
N LYS A 617 -10.82 -8.98 -23.83
CA LYS A 617 -9.56 -9.49 -23.30
C LYS A 617 -9.46 -9.24 -21.80
N LYS A 618 -8.80 -10.16 -21.07
CA LYS A 618 -8.52 -10.03 -19.65
C LYS A 618 -7.49 -8.95 -19.38
N LEU A 619 -7.64 -8.25 -18.25
CA LEU A 619 -6.60 -7.34 -17.80
C LEU A 619 -5.33 -8.09 -17.39
N GLU A 620 -4.17 -7.46 -17.59
CA GLU A 620 -2.87 -8.05 -17.30
C GLU A 620 -2.65 -8.25 -15.79
N ASN A 621 -1.95 -9.32 -15.45
CA ASN A 621 -1.58 -9.68 -14.09
C ASN A 621 -2.79 -9.74 -13.13
N ALA A 622 -3.98 -10.03 -13.65
CA ALA A 622 -5.24 -10.08 -12.93
C ALA A 622 -5.78 -11.53 -12.85
N PRO A 623 -5.31 -12.35 -11.90
CA PRO A 623 -5.79 -13.71 -11.74
C PRO A 623 -7.29 -13.72 -11.46
N GLN A 624 -8.01 -14.66 -12.05
CA GLN A 624 -9.45 -14.75 -11.89
C GLN A 624 -9.86 -15.32 -10.53
N GLN A 625 -8.98 -16.09 -9.91
CA GLN A 625 -9.24 -16.73 -8.61
C GLN A 625 -8.01 -16.59 -7.72
N ILE A 626 -8.25 -16.16 -6.49
CA ILE A 626 -7.29 -16.17 -5.40
C ILE A 626 -7.99 -16.82 -4.22
N LEU A 627 -7.56 -18.04 -3.87
CA LEU A 627 -8.16 -18.82 -2.81
C LEU A 627 -7.13 -19.05 -1.71
N ARG A 628 -7.48 -18.74 -0.47
CA ARG A 628 -6.61 -18.99 0.67
C ARG A 628 -7.40 -19.61 1.79
N SER A 629 -6.78 -20.55 2.47
CA SER A 629 -7.36 -21.15 3.67
C SER A 629 -6.24 -21.43 4.67
N GLY A 630 -6.61 -21.59 5.92
CA GLY A 630 -5.63 -21.95 6.93
C GLY A 630 -6.29 -22.38 8.22
N LEU A 631 -5.50 -23.12 8.98
CA LEU A 631 -5.85 -23.65 10.29
C LEU A 631 -4.80 -23.17 11.30
N THR A 632 -5.26 -22.57 12.38
CA THR A 632 -4.39 -22.24 13.52
C THR A 632 -4.90 -22.95 14.76
N TYR A 633 -4.06 -23.77 15.38
CA TYR A 633 -4.32 -24.35 16.68
C TYR A 633 -3.52 -23.65 17.75
N THR A 634 -4.18 -23.15 18.77
CA THR A 634 -3.54 -22.48 19.91
C THR A 634 -3.91 -23.22 21.20
N TYR A 635 -2.90 -23.68 21.91
CA TYR A 635 -3.05 -24.29 23.23
C TYR A 635 -2.08 -23.65 24.22
N GLN A 636 -2.64 -23.01 25.23
CA GLN A 636 -1.89 -22.25 26.24
C GLN A 636 -0.93 -21.22 25.63
N ARG A 637 0.37 -21.54 25.55
CA ARG A 637 1.47 -20.65 25.11
C ARG A 637 1.98 -21.00 23.72
N LEU A 638 1.45 -22.05 23.12
CA LEU A 638 1.87 -22.60 21.85
C LEU A 638 0.79 -22.37 20.79
N SER A 639 1.19 -21.92 19.63
CA SER A 639 0.33 -21.75 18.46
C SER A 639 1.01 -22.36 17.24
N PHE A 640 0.24 -23.11 16.44
CA PHE A 640 0.66 -23.67 15.17
C PHE A 640 -0.29 -23.18 14.08
N THR A 641 0.25 -22.72 12.97
CA THR A 641 -0.53 -22.28 11.83
C THR A 641 -0.06 -22.99 10.57
N TYR A 642 -1.00 -23.55 9.83
CA TYR A 642 -0.82 -24.00 8.46
C TYR A 642 -1.72 -23.17 7.56
N GLN A 643 -1.18 -22.70 6.44
CA GLN A 643 -1.90 -21.90 5.46
C GLN A 643 -1.58 -22.37 4.05
N THR A 644 -2.60 -22.50 3.21
CA THR A 644 -2.47 -22.74 1.77
C THR A 644 -3.00 -21.54 0.99
N SER A 645 -2.37 -21.24 -0.13
CA SER A 645 -2.69 -20.10 -1.00
C SER A 645 -2.60 -20.52 -2.47
N PHE A 646 -3.74 -20.56 -3.14
CA PHE A 646 -3.85 -20.79 -4.58
C PHE A 646 -4.07 -19.47 -5.30
N THR A 647 -3.29 -19.22 -6.36
CA THR A 647 -3.47 -18.12 -7.30
C THR A 647 -3.61 -18.72 -8.71
N ALA A 648 -4.73 -18.43 -9.39
CA ALA A 648 -4.97 -18.88 -10.74
C ALA A 648 -4.02 -18.21 -11.74
N GLU A 649 -3.93 -18.76 -12.92
CA GLU A 649 -3.18 -18.20 -14.03
C GLU A 649 -3.64 -16.79 -14.40
N SER A 650 -2.75 -16.02 -15.01
CA SER A 650 -3.03 -14.69 -15.54
C SER A 650 -2.16 -14.39 -16.77
N PHE A 651 -2.53 -13.37 -17.52
CA PHE A 651 -1.75 -12.92 -18.67
C PHE A 651 -0.82 -11.79 -18.28
N SER A 652 0.40 -11.78 -18.82
CA SER A 652 1.36 -10.71 -18.57
C SER A 652 1.15 -9.48 -19.48
N ASP A 653 0.35 -9.62 -20.52
CA ASP A 653 0.08 -8.61 -21.54
C ASP A 653 -1.42 -8.50 -21.87
N ALA A 654 -1.82 -7.35 -22.37
CA ALA A 654 -3.20 -7.03 -22.70
C ALA A 654 -3.79 -7.85 -23.87
N GLN A 655 -2.96 -8.38 -24.75
CA GLN A 655 -3.38 -9.25 -25.87
C GLN A 655 -3.70 -10.68 -25.44
N ASN A 656 -3.45 -11.00 -24.16
CA ASN A 656 -3.65 -12.33 -23.57
C ASN A 656 -2.84 -13.43 -24.29
N THR A 657 -1.58 -13.14 -24.55
CA THR A 657 -0.67 -14.09 -25.18
C THR A 657 -0.47 -15.32 -24.29
N VAL A 658 -0.80 -16.50 -24.83
CA VAL A 658 -0.65 -17.78 -24.11
C VAL A 658 0.77 -18.30 -24.25
N LYS A 659 1.28 -18.39 -25.48
CA LYS A 659 2.63 -18.92 -25.74
C LYS A 659 3.69 -17.89 -25.32
N PRO A 660 4.57 -18.24 -24.38
CA PRO A 660 5.56 -17.27 -23.93
C PRO A 660 6.63 -16.99 -24.98
N THR A 661 7.16 -15.76 -24.94
CA THR A 661 8.36 -15.40 -25.70
C THR A 661 9.58 -16.14 -25.17
N PRO A 662 10.59 -16.44 -26.00
CA PRO A 662 11.82 -17.11 -25.57
C PRO A 662 12.51 -16.38 -24.41
N THR A 663 12.50 -15.04 -24.40
CA THR A 663 13.02 -14.20 -23.31
C THR A 663 12.20 -14.28 -22.03
N GLY A 664 10.98 -14.81 -22.08
CA GLY A 664 10.07 -14.90 -20.92
C GLY A 664 9.42 -13.57 -20.53
N THR A 665 9.52 -12.52 -21.37
CA THR A 665 8.97 -11.19 -21.08
C THR A 665 7.46 -11.11 -21.26
N ILE A 666 6.91 -11.87 -22.17
CA ILE A 666 5.48 -11.92 -22.50
C ILE A 666 5.01 -13.37 -22.45
N GLY A 667 3.74 -13.59 -22.10
CA GLY A 667 3.08 -14.88 -22.09
C GLY A 667 2.27 -15.15 -20.83
N LEU A 668 1.63 -16.31 -20.79
CA LEU A 668 0.86 -16.75 -19.63
C LEU A 668 1.75 -16.84 -18.39
N ILE A 669 1.26 -16.37 -17.26
CA ILE A 669 1.79 -16.61 -15.91
C ILE A 669 1.01 -17.80 -15.36
N PRO A 670 1.66 -18.96 -15.12
CA PRO A 670 0.96 -20.15 -14.63
C PRO A 670 0.37 -19.95 -13.24
N GLY A 671 -0.73 -20.62 -12.96
CA GLY A 671 -1.26 -20.70 -11.60
C GLY A 671 -0.35 -21.52 -10.69
N TYR A 672 -0.39 -21.21 -9.40
CA TYR A 672 0.45 -21.87 -8.38
C TYR A 672 -0.25 -22.00 -7.04
N THR A 673 0.16 -22.98 -6.26
CA THR A 673 -0.26 -23.20 -4.88
C THR A 673 0.96 -23.19 -3.97
N LEU A 674 0.89 -22.45 -2.87
CA LEU A 674 1.94 -22.35 -1.87
C LEU A 674 1.38 -22.71 -0.49
N ASP A 675 2.13 -23.52 0.22
CA ASP A 675 1.82 -23.95 1.57
C ASP A 675 2.88 -23.41 2.54
N ASP A 676 2.41 -22.81 3.64
CA ASP A 676 3.24 -22.23 4.67
C ASP A 676 2.88 -22.82 6.04
N PHE A 677 3.89 -23.02 6.86
CA PHE A 677 3.74 -23.47 8.23
C PHE A 677 4.48 -22.52 9.16
N SER A 678 3.86 -22.18 10.28
CA SER A 678 4.50 -21.38 11.33
C SER A 678 4.11 -21.88 12.72
N PHE A 679 4.99 -21.64 13.69
CA PHE A 679 4.68 -21.84 15.09
C PHE A 679 5.16 -20.65 15.93
N THR A 680 4.48 -20.44 17.05
CA THR A 680 4.82 -19.42 18.04
C THR A 680 4.75 -20.04 19.43
N TYR A 681 5.80 -19.89 20.21
CA TYR A 681 5.85 -20.28 21.61
C TYR A 681 6.21 -19.09 22.51
N LYS A 682 5.35 -18.78 23.47
CA LYS A 682 5.54 -17.69 24.44
C LYS A 682 5.93 -18.30 25.80
N TYR A 683 7.21 -18.20 26.17
CA TYR A 683 7.66 -18.73 27.46
C TYR A 683 7.66 -17.62 28.52
N ARG A 684 6.87 -17.84 29.58
CA ARG A 684 6.59 -16.83 30.61
C ARG A 684 6.07 -15.52 29.98
N LYS A 685 6.44 -14.36 30.54
CA LYS A 685 6.02 -13.04 30.02
C LYS A 685 7.06 -12.37 29.12
N HIS A 686 8.25 -12.95 29.03
CA HIS A 686 9.43 -12.28 28.50
C HIS A 686 9.95 -12.89 27.19
N TRP A 687 9.85 -14.19 27.01
CA TRP A 687 10.48 -14.88 25.88
C TRP A 687 9.48 -15.27 24.80
N LEU A 688 9.87 -15.02 23.59
CA LEU A 688 9.15 -15.38 22.37
C LEU A 688 10.06 -16.24 21.50
N LEU A 689 9.56 -17.39 21.06
CA LEU A 689 10.17 -18.19 20.01
C LEU A 689 9.16 -18.32 18.87
N LYS A 690 9.57 -17.96 17.65
CA LYS A 690 8.79 -18.19 16.43
C LYS A 690 9.60 -18.98 15.44
N GLY A 691 8.96 -19.85 14.68
CA GLY A 691 9.55 -20.52 13.54
C GLY A 691 8.57 -20.54 12.38
N SER A 692 9.10 -20.52 11.17
CA SER A 692 8.29 -20.64 9.95
C SER A 692 9.01 -21.45 8.88
N VAL A 693 8.22 -22.13 8.07
CA VAL A 693 8.63 -22.79 6.82
C VAL A 693 7.70 -22.28 5.74
N ASN A 694 8.22 -21.48 4.83
CA ASN A 694 7.47 -20.98 3.71
C ASN A 694 7.70 -21.83 2.47
N ASN A 695 6.68 -21.94 1.59
CA ASN A 695 6.71 -22.81 0.41
C ASN A 695 7.14 -24.24 0.78
N VAL A 696 6.42 -24.87 1.71
CA VAL A 696 6.74 -26.20 2.29
C VAL A 696 6.95 -27.25 1.20
N MET A 697 6.16 -27.20 0.12
CA MET A 697 6.24 -28.16 -0.99
C MET A 697 7.36 -27.85 -1.99
N ASN A 698 8.11 -26.77 -1.79
CA ASN A 698 9.20 -26.29 -2.66
C ASN A 698 8.77 -26.10 -4.12
N VAL A 699 7.61 -25.51 -4.33
CA VAL A 699 7.06 -25.22 -5.67
C VAL A 699 7.90 -24.16 -6.35
N SER A 700 8.30 -24.42 -7.61
CA SER A 700 8.89 -23.39 -8.48
C SER A 700 7.78 -22.58 -9.12
N TYR A 701 7.74 -21.29 -8.86
CA TYR A 701 6.71 -20.37 -9.33
C TYR A 701 7.27 -18.98 -9.63
N PHE A 702 6.47 -18.17 -10.27
CA PHE A 702 6.71 -16.73 -10.42
C PHE A 702 5.39 -15.98 -10.44
N THR A 703 5.45 -14.71 -10.03
CA THR A 703 4.27 -13.84 -9.94
C THR A 703 4.21 -12.80 -11.04
N ARG A 704 5.32 -12.62 -11.79
CA ARG A 704 5.46 -11.56 -12.79
C ARG A 704 6.45 -11.93 -13.89
N ARG A 705 6.19 -11.40 -15.10
CA ARG A 705 7.13 -11.26 -16.20
C ARG A 705 7.56 -9.81 -16.31
N GLY A 706 8.86 -9.56 -16.20
CA GLY A 706 9.43 -8.22 -16.30
C GLY A 706 9.61 -7.79 -17.75
N THR A 707 9.23 -6.56 -18.06
CA THR A 707 9.36 -5.94 -19.38
C THR A 707 10.38 -4.80 -19.39
N GLY A 708 11.06 -4.54 -18.28
CA GLY A 708 12.04 -3.47 -18.10
C GLY A 708 13.36 -3.96 -17.51
N ALA A 709 14.39 -3.11 -17.59
CA ALA A 709 15.73 -3.41 -17.08
C ALA A 709 15.77 -3.67 -15.57
N PHE A 710 14.85 -3.08 -14.84
CA PHE A 710 14.73 -3.20 -13.38
C PHE A 710 13.29 -3.58 -12.97
N PRO A 711 13.10 -4.66 -12.19
CA PRO A 711 14.10 -5.56 -11.62
C PRO A 711 14.75 -6.51 -12.61
N GLY A 712 14.28 -6.60 -13.88
CA GLY A 712 14.89 -7.38 -14.96
C GLY A 712 13.88 -7.80 -16.03
N PHE A 713 14.35 -7.97 -17.27
CA PHE A 713 13.57 -8.54 -18.35
C PHE A 713 13.40 -10.05 -18.16
N GLY A 714 12.21 -10.58 -18.37
CA GLY A 714 11.91 -12.01 -18.32
C GLY A 714 11.19 -12.44 -17.05
N ILE A 715 11.26 -13.73 -16.73
CA ILE A 715 10.63 -14.30 -15.55
C ILE A 715 11.35 -13.84 -14.27
N LEU A 716 10.58 -13.38 -13.30
CA LEU A 716 11.06 -13.05 -11.96
C LEU A 716 10.60 -14.15 -10.99
N PRO A 717 11.48 -15.12 -10.66
CA PRO A 717 11.10 -16.29 -9.88
C PRO A 717 10.77 -15.96 -8.45
N GLY A 718 9.84 -16.70 -7.86
CA GLY A 718 9.50 -16.67 -6.45
C GLY A 718 10.48 -17.47 -5.59
N ALA A 719 10.43 -17.25 -4.28
CA ALA A 719 11.32 -17.90 -3.33
C ALA A 719 11.06 -19.43 -3.23
N PRO A 720 12.10 -20.28 -3.24
CA PRO A 720 11.98 -21.68 -2.89
C PRO A 720 11.59 -21.86 -1.43
N ARG A 721 11.47 -23.11 -0.97
CA ARG A 721 11.28 -23.41 0.44
C ARG A 721 12.34 -22.73 1.28
N ASN A 722 11.88 -22.00 2.31
CA ASN A 722 12.77 -21.31 3.22
C ASN A 722 12.28 -21.44 4.66
N VAL A 723 13.22 -21.38 5.60
CA VAL A 723 12.98 -21.55 7.03
C VAL A 723 13.47 -20.31 7.75
N SER A 724 12.76 -19.88 8.78
CA SER A 724 13.26 -18.84 9.69
C SER A 724 12.92 -19.17 11.14
N CYS A 725 13.77 -18.68 12.05
CA CYS A 725 13.61 -18.79 13.49
C CYS A 725 13.88 -17.45 14.14
N THR A 726 12.95 -16.99 14.98
CA THR A 726 13.03 -15.72 15.72
C THR A 726 13.06 -16.01 17.22
N LEU A 727 14.02 -15.44 17.91
CA LEU A 727 14.07 -15.37 19.37
C LEU A 727 13.83 -13.93 19.82
N GLY A 728 12.86 -13.73 20.69
CA GLY A 728 12.49 -12.41 21.23
C GLY A 728 12.56 -12.38 22.75
N PHE A 729 12.94 -11.23 23.28
CA PHE A 729 12.93 -10.94 24.72
C PHE A 729 12.28 -9.58 24.99
N THR A 730 11.30 -9.56 25.89
CA THR A 730 10.60 -8.35 26.34
C THR A 730 10.91 -8.10 27.81
N PHE A 731 11.28 -6.87 28.18
CA PHE A 731 11.65 -6.45 29.55
C PHE A 731 10.88 -5.24 30.04
#